data_ae8135fb2c4294ca2a9574d63d73a1f0
#
_entry.id   ae8135fb2c4294ca2a9574d63d73a1f0
#
_cell.length_a   1.000
_cell.length_b   1.000
_cell.length_c   1.000
_cell.angle_alpha   90.00
_cell.angle_beta   90.00
_cell.angle_gamma   90.00
#
_symmetry.space_group_name_H-M   'P 1'
#
loop_
_entity.id
_entity.type
_entity.pdbx_description
1 polymer ?
#
loop_
_entity_poly.entity_id
_entity_poly.type
_entity_poly.pdbx_seq_one_letter_code
_entity_poly.pdbx_strand_id
1 'polypeptide(L)'
;IHKKPDVTPLIVCPTAYSGGGGRYHEVMGEHLDKDIGIMWTGSSIVSDIRTPALKGINKYLKRPAFIWWNFPVTDYVRHALFLGRTYGVDADAMPFMQGFASNPMDKPEASKISLFSVANMTWNAKAYDSDRTWKDSIRILFPGCSSAMQTFADHNSDGGPSGHNYRKEESVEIAPVVEQVLELCRRGARVSGSKAFDRLKAEFAKMAQAPAAIRAKSNNPAFVAEVEPWLIQFESLGKAGVNSMRMIEATEAGNAAGALNHAMEAACLLAEMQRYSREISKAINKHVTEVTKKNSPWQTAVKPSELVMAPAVRELLDMGSTPVLSRVSGQAVGRVKPYVSTKSKIGIEKMLDDDPESFYYCKEVQKKGDFFGVDLGVPREIRTVSIVMGRNDSDTDAVNRGQLEVSLDGQSWSPLMPESSGLRVEYRGNGKKGRFVRYRATAQGVPGGKPDVWTAIRDFKVNAPAAPSVLTDAPAFRNAVVEAGDRDISLKRIMEVHPLPPKKFLGLQIPAGASVESASVNLKTPDMKWAKLFISMDGKSWTEVSLKEDGSADIGGVIKGIRLLNASSSPQEVTLEEFRLNLANKGGKSADSGAAGDFNLATFLPVELSPERAEIPCDVPRAGSVIVLSDGKEASVLACGADGRWVPVGNLAKGRKVNTFSLKSVKKPVKALGLTGKKGSSVNIFEVIWK
;
A
#
# COMPACT_ATOMS: atom_id res chain seq x y z
N ILE A 1 36.26 35.34 19.57
CA ILE A 1 36.89 34.02 19.89
C ILE A 1 37.46 33.42 18.60
N HIS A 2 36.75 33.37 17.50
CA HIS A 2 37.17 32.74 16.21
C HIS A 2 38.37 33.45 15.53
N LYS A 3 38.70 34.66 15.94
CA LYS A 3 39.87 35.41 15.43
C LYS A 3 41.16 35.12 16.19
N LYS A 4 41.14 34.21 17.18
CA LYS A 4 42.38 33.78 17.86
C LYS A 4 43.13 32.80 16.97
N PRO A 5 44.47 32.90 16.85
CA PRO A 5 45.25 32.08 15.92
C PRO A 5 45.16 30.58 16.18
N ASP A 6 44.83 30.18 17.40
CA ASP A 6 44.80 28.77 17.83
C ASP A 6 43.36 28.16 17.81
N VAL A 7 42.38 28.89 17.29
CA VAL A 7 40.97 28.44 17.30
C VAL A 7 40.54 28.08 15.89
N THR A 8 39.94 26.92 15.76
CA THR A 8 39.31 26.44 14.49
C THR A 8 38.28 27.47 14.00
N PRO A 9 38.24 27.79 12.71
CA PRO A 9 37.25 28.69 12.14
C PRO A 9 35.83 28.26 12.50
N LEU A 10 34.98 29.21 12.88
CA LEU A 10 33.59 28.95 13.20
C LEU A 10 32.79 28.65 11.94
N ILE A 11 31.95 27.61 11.98
CA ILE A 11 30.96 27.30 10.95
C ILE A 11 29.59 27.31 11.63
N VAL A 12 28.64 28.05 11.05
CA VAL A 12 27.26 28.16 11.56
C VAL A 12 26.30 27.42 10.65
N CYS A 13 25.42 26.64 11.26
CA CYS A 13 24.26 26.06 10.56
C CYS A 13 23.06 26.98 10.77
N PRO A 14 22.57 27.67 9.74
CA PRO A 14 21.43 28.57 9.88
C PRO A 14 20.13 27.77 10.03
N THR A 15 19.08 28.35 10.60
CA THR A 15 17.75 27.72 10.67
C THR A 15 17.19 27.48 9.26
N ALA A 16 17.40 28.43 8.32
CA ALA A 16 17.08 28.27 6.90
C ALA A 16 18.31 27.74 6.12
N TYR A 17 18.70 26.50 6.39
CA TYR A 17 19.92 25.87 5.82
C TYR A 17 19.73 25.36 4.39
N SER A 18 18.56 25.48 3.77
CA SER A 18 18.25 25.01 2.40
C SER A 18 17.46 26.05 1.60
N GLY A 19 17.34 25.82 0.28
CA GLY A 19 16.52 26.65 -0.60
C GLY A 19 17.28 27.72 -1.37
N GLY A 20 16.56 28.56 -2.08
CA GLY A 20 17.11 29.54 -3.05
C GLY A 20 17.68 30.82 -2.43
N GLY A 21 17.63 30.99 -1.12
CA GLY A 21 18.05 32.22 -0.45
C GLY A 21 16.91 33.23 -0.25
N GLY A 22 17.21 34.32 0.48
CA GLY A 22 16.27 35.38 0.79
C GLY A 22 16.81 36.32 1.87
N ARG A 23 15.97 37.23 2.39
CA ARG A 23 16.38 38.27 3.35
C ARG A 23 17.14 37.74 4.59
N TYR A 24 16.74 36.58 5.11
CA TYR A 24 17.43 35.91 6.22
C TYR A 24 18.91 35.64 5.89
N HIS A 25 19.18 35.03 4.72
CA HIS A 25 20.56 34.74 4.30
C HIS A 25 21.34 35.99 3.97
N GLU A 26 20.68 37.01 3.44
CA GLU A 26 21.31 38.30 3.14
C GLU A 26 21.78 38.98 4.42
N VAL A 27 20.92 39.04 5.46
CA VAL A 27 21.29 39.60 6.79
C VAL A 27 22.48 38.84 7.39
N MET A 28 22.45 37.49 7.31
CA MET A 28 23.63 36.70 7.77
C MET A 28 24.87 37.03 6.97
N GLY A 29 24.74 37.17 5.65
CA GLY A 29 25.85 37.53 4.76
C GLY A 29 26.42 38.90 5.04
N GLU A 30 25.61 39.85 5.50
CA GLU A 30 25.98 41.24 5.82
C GLU A 30 26.67 41.36 7.19
N HIS A 31 26.13 40.69 8.22
CA HIS A 31 26.47 40.94 9.60
C HIS A 31 27.42 39.93 10.24
N LEU A 32 27.54 38.70 9.68
CA LEU A 32 28.53 37.77 10.16
C LEU A 32 29.94 38.09 9.61
N ASP A 33 30.95 37.92 10.43
CA ASP A 33 32.35 38.01 10.00
C ASP A 33 32.60 37.11 8.79
N LYS A 34 33.45 37.58 7.84
CA LYS A 34 33.69 36.87 6.58
C LYS A 34 34.35 35.50 6.73
N ASP A 35 35.10 35.31 7.84
CA ASP A 35 35.77 34.05 8.20
C ASP A 35 34.77 32.97 8.68
N ILE A 36 33.56 33.36 9.09
CA ILE A 36 32.54 32.40 9.56
C ILE A 36 31.93 31.68 8.36
N GLY A 37 32.07 30.35 8.33
CA GLY A 37 31.40 29.52 7.36
C GLY A 37 29.87 29.46 7.59
N ILE A 38 29.10 29.47 6.54
CA ILE A 38 27.63 29.34 6.62
C ILE A 38 27.21 28.08 5.85
N MET A 39 26.61 27.13 6.57
CA MET A 39 26.16 25.85 5.97
C MET A 39 24.96 26.03 5.06
N TRP A 40 24.93 25.21 4.00
CA TRP A 40 23.81 25.09 3.07
C TRP A 40 23.71 23.65 2.54
N THR A 41 22.49 23.08 2.51
CA THR A 41 22.26 21.68 2.15
C THR A 41 21.82 21.48 0.69
N GLY A 42 21.61 22.56 -0.05
CA GLY A 42 21.14 22.53 -1.43
C GLY A 42 19.79 23.22 -1.61
N SER A 43 19.19 23.05 -2.79
CA SER A 43 17.88 23.66 -3.12
C SER A 43 16.73 23.14 -2.27
N SER A 44 16.92 22.01 -1.60
CA SER A 44 16.05 21.48 -0.57
C SER A 44 16.88 20.83 0.55
N ILE A 45 16.21 20.31 1.58
CA ILE A 45 16.89 19.64 2.73
C ILE A 45 17.75 18.49 2.23
N VAL A 46 17.21 17.65 1.35
CA VAL A 46 17.92 16.56 0.66
C VAL A 46 17.84 16.84 -0.84
N SER A 47 18.97 17.15 -1.46
CA SER A 47 19.04 17.49 -2.89
C SER A 47 20.46 17.37 -3.44
N ASP A 48 20.56 17.40 -4.76
CA ASP A 48 21.85 17.57 -5.45
C ASP A 48 22.39 18.97 -5.27
N ILE A 49 23.71 19.12 -5.35
CA ILE A 49 24.41 20.39 -5.30
C ILE A 49 24.73 20.84 -6.72
N ARG A 50 23.85 21.69 -7.27
CA ARG A 50 23.96 22.19 -8.63
C ARG A 50 24.63 23.57 -8.67
N THR A 51 25.54 23.76 -9.60
CA THR A 51 26.31 25.03 -9.74
C THR A 51 25.43 26.27 -9.83
N PRO A 52 24.33 26.31 -10.61
CA PRO A 52 23.48 27.50 -10.66
C PRO A 52 22.82 27.85 -9.30
N ALA A 53 22.34 26.83 -8.58
CA ALA A 53 21.72 27.01 -7.27
C ALA A 53 22.74 27.49 -6.22
N LEU A 54 23.94 26.91 -6.24
CA LEU A 54 25.03 27.31 -5.34
C LEU A 54 25.46 28.75 -5.60
N LYS A 55 25.64 29.15 -6.86
CA LYS A 55 25.93 30.55 -7.19
C LYS A 55 24.81 31.49 -6.76
N GLY A 56 23.56 31.02 -6.83
CA GLY A 56 22.38 31.76 -6.37
C GLY A 56 22.43 32.08 -4.88
N ILE A 57 22.63 31.06 -4.02
CA ILE A 57 22.69 31.25 -2.57
C ILE A 57 23.90 32.08 -2.17
N ASN A 58 25.06 31.91 -2.81
CA ASN A 58 26.28 32.66 -2.52
C ASN A 58 26.10 34.18 -2.69
N LYS A 59 25.23 34.64 -3.60
CA LYS A 59 24.89 36.07 -3.73
C LYS A 59 24.26 36.64 -2.45
N TYR A 60 23.37 35.89 -1.83
CA TYR A 60 22.74 36.29 -0.56
C TYR A 60 23.72 36.19 0.61
N LEU A 61 24.49 35.09 0.70
CA LEU A 61 25.48 34.89 1.76
C LEU A 61 26.68 35.81 1.65
N LYS A 62 26.89 36.46 0.46
CA LYS A 62 28.06 37.34 0.17
C LYS A 62 29.42 36.65 0.41
N ARG A 63 29.43 35.33 0.32
CA ARG A 63 30.57 34.41 0.45
C ARG A 63 30.23 33.05 -0.13
N PRO A 64 31.22 32.18 -0.43
CA PRO A 64 30.98 30.77 -0.72
C PRO A 64 30.30 30.07 0.45
N ALA A 65 29.28 29.25 0.17
CA ALA A 65 28.62 28.43 1.18
C ALA A 65 29.51 27.26 1.62
N PHE A 66 29.42 26.89 2.89
CA PHE A 66 29.94 25.62 3.37
C PHE A 66 28.86 24.55 3.10
N ILE A 67 29.17 23.53 2.29
CA ILE A 67 28.20 22.51 1.91
C ILE A 67 28.04 21.49 3.02
N TRP A 68 26.80 21.28 3.46
CA TRP A 68 26.37 20.12 4.22
C TRP A 68 25.51 19.27 3.29
N TRP A 69 26.12 18.30 2.62
CA TRP A 69 25.40 17.43 1.71
C TRP A 69 24.71 16.29 2.45
N ASN A 70 23.37 16.26 2.43
CA ASN A 70 22.56 15.21 3.02
C ASN A 70 22.55 13.96 2.13
N PHE A 71 23.72 13.30 2.00
CA PHE A 71 23.99 12.06 1.33
C PHE A 71 25.23 11.41 1.94
N PRO A 72 25.23 10.09 2.26
CA PRO A 72 24.18 9.09 2.05
C PRO A 72 23.20 8.93 3.23
N VAL A 73 22.87 9.95 3.96
CA VAL A 73 21.95 9.87 5.11
C VAL A 73 20.62 9.21 4.76
N THR A 74 20.14 8.34 5.64
CA THR A 74 18.87 7.59 5.48
C THR A 74 17.88 7.82 6.63
N ASP A 75 18.05 8.87 7.43
CA ASP A 75 17.16 9.16 8.57
C ASP A 75 15.69 9.38 8.16
N TYR A 76 15.45 9.84 6.95
CA TYR A 76 14.12 10.03 6.34
C TYR A 76 13.61 8.79 5.56
N VAL A 77 14.46 7.76 5.34
CA VAL A 77 14.17 6.50 4.63
C VAL A 77 14.93 5.33 5.28
N ARG A 78 14.78 5.18 6.59
CA ARG A 78 15.56 4.24 7.42
C ARG A 78 15.47 2.76 6.98
N HIS A 79 14.48 2.42 6.16
CA HIS A 79 14.32 1.08 5.59
C HIS A 79 15.30 0.76 4.46
N ALA A 80 16.03 1.76 3.94
CA ALA A 80 16.91 1.64 2.77
C ALA A 80 18.39 1.79 3.12
N LEU A 81 19.22 1.40 2.16
CA LEU A 81 20.67 1.63 2.17
C LEU A 81 21.05 2.39 0.88
N PHE A 82 21.94 3.36 1.00
CA PHE A 82 22.54 4.05 -0.15
C PHE A 82 23.94 3.47 -0.43
N LEU A 83 23.97 2.28 -1.05
CA LEU A 83 25.24 1.57 -1.36
C LEU A 83 25.67 1.72 -2.82
N GLY A 84 24.88 2.41 -3.63
CA GLY A 84 25.12 2.56 -5.06
C GLY A 84 26.12 3.64 -5.43
N ARG A 85 26.11 3.95 -6.70
CA ARG A 85 26.96 4.98 -7.30
C ARG A 85 26.71 6.35 -6.70
N THR A 86 27.76 7.08 -6.40
CA THR A 86 27.68 8.45 -5.83
C THR A 86 27.75 9.48 -6.95
N TYR A 87 26.74 10.32 -7.05
CA TYR A 87 26.65 11.45 -7.98
C TYR A 87 25.69 12.50 -7.40
N GLY A 88 25.61 13.68 -8.05
CA GLY A 88 24.69 14.74 -7.66
C GLY A 88 25.38 16.00 -7.15
N VAL A 89 26.71 16.07 -7.29
CA VAL A 89 27.46 17.31 -7.09
C VAL A 89 28.14 17.67 -8.42
N ASP A 90 27.83 18.85 -8.96
CA ASP A 90 28.41 19.30 -10.21
C ASP A 90 29.91 19.55 -10.04
N ALA A 91 30.75 19.05 -10.94
CA ALA A 91 32.21 19.17 -10.86
C ALA A 91 32.69 20.63 -10.88
N ASP A 92 31.98 21.51 -11.59
CA ASP A 92 32.26 22.94 -11.67
C ASP A 92 31.69 23.75 -10.49
N ALA A 93 31.02 23.11 -9.54
CA ALA A 93 30.53 23.73 -8.31
C ALA A 93 31.66 23.91 -7.26
N MET A 94 32.69 23.06 -7.30
CA MET A 94 33.77 23.05 -6.29
C MET A 94 34.41 24.40 -6.02
N PRO A 95 34.74 25.22 -7.03
CA PRO A 95 35.36 26.55 -6.78
C PRO A 95 34.43 27.56 -6.07
N PHE A 96 33.15 27.26 -5.95
CA PHE A 96 32.15 28.13 -5.33
C PHE A 96 31.77 27.68 -3.92
N MET A 97 32.47 26.68 -3.34
CA MET A 97 32.28 26.17 -1.99
C MET A 97 33.39 26.66 -1.09
N GLN A 98 33.07 26.97 0.18
CA GLN A 98 34.05 27.20 1.21
C GLN A 98 34.62 25.89 1.77
N GLY A 99 33.78 24.88 1.85
CA GLY A 99 34.10 23.55 2.35
C GLY A 99 32.96 22.59 2.10
N PHE A 100 33.16 21.32 2.43
CA PHE A 100 32.22 20.24 2.17
C PHE A 100 32.16 19.26 3.33
N ALA A 101 30.96 18.97 3.80
CA ALA A 101 30.65 17.88 4.74
C ALA A 101 29.59 16.99 4.16
N SER A 102 29.75 15.68 4.32
CA SER A 102 28.78 14.65 3.95
C SER A 102 28.08 14.12 5.19
N ASN A 103 26.77 13.99 5.16
CA ASN A 103 25.98 13.42 6.24
C ASN A 103 25.77 11.92 5.96
N PRO A 104 26.38 11.00 6.76
CA PRO A 104 26.31 9.56 6.50
C PRO A 104 24.99 8.94 6.97
N MET A 105 24.77 7.67 6.60
CA MET A 105 23.73 6.84 7.20
C MET A 105 24.01 6.63 8.70
N ASP A 106 22.97 6.30 9.45
CA ASP A 106 23.05 5.74 10.82
C ASP A 106 23.67 4.33 10.87
N LYS A 107 24.28 3.91 9.77
CA LYS A 107 24.95 2.64 9.50
C LYS A 107 26.38 2.94 9.06
N PRO A 108 27.31 3.08 10.04
CA PRO A 108 28.66 3.59 9.78
C PRO A 108 29.45 2.69 8.82
N GLU A 109 29.33 1.38 8.93
CA GLU A 109 30.08 0.46 8.09
C GLU A 109 29.56 0.46 6.64
N ALA A 110 28.24 0.49 6.46
CA ALA A 110 27.60 0.59 5.13
C ALA A 110 27.91 1.94 4.47
N SER A 111 28.00 3.03 5.26
CA SER A 111 28.34 4.36 4.76
C SER A 111 29.70 4.45 4.10
N LYS A 112 30.65 3.59 4.45
CA LYS A 112 32.04 3.62 3.92
C LYS A 112 32.08 3.50 2.39
N ILE A 113 31.16 2.77 1.76
CA ILE A 113 31.09 2.64 0.30
C ILE A 113 30.82 4.01 -0.35
N SER A 114 29.78 4.70 0.10
CA SER A 114 29.42 6.01 -0.44
C SER A 114 30.42 7.09 -0.01
N LEU A 115 30.92 7.06 1.24
CA LEU A 115 31.91 8.02 1.73
C LEU A 115 33.25 7.91 1.00
N PHE A 116 33.68 6.69 0.61
CA PHE A 116 34.85 6.49 -0.26
C PHE A 116 34.67 7.25 -1.59
N SER A 117 33.48 7.16 -2.17
CA SER A 117 33.14 7.84 -3.42
C SER A 117 33.04 9.37 -3.22
N VAL A 118 32.46 9.82 -2.11
CA VAL A 118 32.41 11.27 -1.75
C VAL A 118 33.84 11.83 -1.61
N ALA A 119 34.72 11.13 -0.90
CA ALA A 119 36.12 11.56 -0.72
C ALA A 119 36.84 11.67 -2.07
N ASN A 120 36.67 10.69 -2.95
CA ASN A 120 37.29 10.71 -4.28
C ASN A 120 36.73 11.86 -5.14
N MET A 121 35.42 12.08 -5.10
CA MET A 121 34.76 13.18 -5.80
C MET A 121 35.24 14.56 -5.32
N THR A 122 35.36 14.76 -4.02
CA THR A 122 35.80 16.05 -3.46
C THR A 122 37.29 16.27 -3.63
N TRP A 123 38.08 15.19 -3.73
CA TRP A 123 39.52 15.29 -3.99
C TRP A 123 39.82 15.78 -5.42
N ASN A 124 39.15 15.21 -6.45
CA ASN A 124 39.31 15.61 -7.84
C ASN A 124 38.01 15.44 -8.63
N ALA A 125 37.13 16.43 -8.50
CA ALA A 125 35.80 16.39 -9.14
C ALA A 125 35.86 16.29 -10.67
N LYS A 126 36.91 16.85 -11.32
CA LYS A 126 37.06 16.82 -12.79
C LYS A 126 37.41 15.42 -13.32
N ALA A 127 38.18 14.63 -12.55
CA ALA A 127 38.56 13.27 -12.92
C ALA A 127 37.67 12.21 -12.28
N TYR A 128 36.66 12.62 -11.52
CA TYR A 128 35.76 11.70 -10.83
C TYR A 128 34.88 10.95 -11.83
N ASP A 129 34.90 9.63 -11.70
CA ASP A 129 34.03 8.69 -12.42
C ASP A 129 33.26 7.89 -11.38
N SER A 130 31.95 8.06 -11.36
CA SER A 130 31.03 7.49 -10.37
C SER A 130 31.01 5.96 -10.39
N ASP A 131 30.97 5.36 -11.59
CA ASP A 131 30.91 3.88 -11.74
C ASP A 131 32.23 3.23 -11.38
N ARG A 132 33.33 3.75 -11.89
CA ARG A 132 34.67 3.25 -11.57
C ARG A 132 34.96 3.37 -10.08
N THR A 133 34.68 4.54 -9.47
CA THR A 133 34.95 4.77 -8.05
C THR A 133 34.09 3.86 -7.17
N TRP A 134 32.86 3.63 -7.53
CA TRP A 134 31.97 2.70 -6.82
C TRP A 134 32.51 1.25 -6.88
N LYS A 135 32.91 0.78 -8.04
CA LYS A 135 33.54 -0.54 -8.20
C LYS A 135 34.85 -0.66 -7.40
N ASP A 136 35.68 0.38 -7.41
CA ASP A 136 36.93 0.43 -6.65
C ASP A 136 36.67 0.43 -5.14
N SER A 137 35.67 1.18 -4.64
CA SER A 137 35.29 1.17 -3.23
C SER A 137 34.94 -0.23 -2.73
N ILE A 138 34.13 -0.95 -3.50
CA ILE A 138 33.72 -2.33 -3.17
C ILE A 138 34.91 -3.28 -3.24
N ARG A 139 35.75 -3.18 -4.27
CA ARG A 139 36.95 -4.02 -4.43
C ARG A 139 37.94 -3.82 -3.28
N ILE A 140 38.11 -2.59 -2.82
CA ILE A 140 39.06 -2.24 -1.76
C ILE A 140 38.49 -2.60 -0.37
N LEU A 141 37.22 -2.29 -0.11
CA LEU A 141 36.60 -2.52 1.19
C LEU A 141 36.20 -4.01 1.41
N PHE A 142 35.90 -4.74 0.34
CA PHE A 142 35.41 -6.13 0.38
C PHE A 142 36.12 -7.05 -0.61
N PRO A 143 37.45 -7.18 -0.55
CA PRO A 143 38.23 -7.91 -1.56
C PRO A 143 37.83 -9.41 -1.67
N GLY A 144 37.41 -10.04 -0.56
CA GLY A 144 37.03 -11.47 -0.52
C GLY A 144 35.66 -11.77 -1.13
N CYS A 145 34.78 -10.78 -1.29
CA CYS A 145 33.40 -10.97 -1.75
C CYS A 145 32.92 -9.83 -2.69
N SER A 146 33.81 -9.19 -3.42
CA SER A 146 33.52 -7.99 -4.21
C SER A 146 32.37 -8.17 -5.21
N SER A 147 32.29 -9.30 -5.90
CA SER A 147 31.19 -9.59 -6.84
C SER A 147 29.84 -9.70 -6.14
N ALA A 148 29.78 -10.39 -5.00
CA ALA A 148 28.54 -10.50 -4.21
C ALA A 148 28.14 -9.13 -3.62
N MET A 149 29.11 -8.34 -3.19
CA MET A 149 28.89 -6.96 -2.71
C MET A 149 28.43 -6.04 -3.81
N GLN A 150 28.93 -6.15 -5.04
CA GLN A 150 28.43 -5.38 -6.19
C GLN A 150 26.95 -5.68 -6.45
N THR A 151 26.58 -6.99 -6.48
CA THR A 151 25.18 -7.39 -6.60
C THR A 151 24.31 -6.79 -5.47
N PHE A 152 24.76 -6.94 -4.22
CA PHE A 152 23.99 -6.41 -3.08
C PHE A 152 23.87 -4.88 -3.12
N ALA A 153 24.97 -4.18 -3.43
CA ALA A 153 25.02 -2.72 -3.45
C ALA A 153 24.22 -2.10 -4.61
N ASP A 154 24.26 -2.70 -5.81
CA ASP A 154 23.50 -2.21 -6.98
C ASP A 154 21.97 -2.26 -6.75
N HIS A 155 21.52 -3.28 -6.02
CA HIS A 155 20.10 -3.44 -5.66
C HIS A 155 19.68 -2.75 -4.34
N ASN A 156 20.58 -2.06 -3.67
CA ASN A 156 20.33 -1.30 -2.45
C ASN A 156 20.97 0.10 -2.56
N SER A 157 20.60 0.84 -3.60
CA SER A 157 21.20 2.11 -3.97
C SER A 157 20.24 3.30 -3.93
N ASP A 158 18.96 3.06 -3.69
CA ASP A 158 17.94 4.11 -3.58
C ASP A 158 17.12 3.99 -2.29
N GLY A 159 16.66 5.12 -1.79
CA GLY A 159 15.85 5.20 -0.58
C GLY A 159 14.36 4.92 -0.77
N GLY A 160 13.91 4.72 -1.99
CA GLY A 160 12.48 4.58 -2.28
C GLY A 160 11.67 5.88 -2.12
N PRO A 161 10.35 5.80 -2.12
CA PRO A 161 9.47 6.95 -1.94
C PRO A 161 9.68 7.62 -0.57
N SER A 162 9.84 8.94 -0.57
CA SER A 162 10.00 9.73 0.65
C SER A 162 9.37 11.11 0.50
N GLY A 163 9.18 11.80 1.63
CA GLY A 163 8.69 13.18 1.65
C GLY A 163 9.62 14.20 0.96
N HIS A 164 10.89 13.84 0.75
CA HIS A 164 11.87 14.69 0.08
C HIS A 164 11.94 14.48 -1.44
N ASN A 165 11.34 13.43 -1.97
CA ASN A 165 11.39 13.04 -3.40
C ASN A 165 12.82 12.92 -3.96
N TYR A 166 13.81 12.72 -3.09
CA TYR A 166 15.20 12.54 -3.50
C TYR A 166 15.42 11.10 -3.92
N ARG A 167 15.92 10.91 -5.14
CA ARG A 167 16.05 9.60 -5.77
C ARG A 167 17.46 9.38 -6.30
N LYS A 168 17.89 8.12 -6.23
CA LYS A 168 19.06 7.59 -6.92
C LYS A 168 18.63 6.46 -7.85
N GLU A 169 19.50 6.05 -8.74
CA GLU A 169 19.24 4.90 -9.61
C GLU A 169 19.47 3.60 -8.86
N GLU A 170 18.62 2.63 -9.07
CA GLU A 170 18.69 1.30 -8.49
C GLU A 170 18.68 0.24 -9.58
N SER A 171 19.49 -0.82 -9.41
CA SER A 171 19.50 -1.97 -10.33
C SER A 171 19.76 -1.57 -11.78
N VAL A 172 20.67 -0.63 -12.01
CA VAL A 172 20.83 0.13 -13.26
C VAL A 172 20.99 -0.78 -14.49
N GLU A 173 21.81 -1.86 -14.37
CA GLU A 173 22.07 -2.74 -15.51
C GLU A 173 20.94 -3.71 -15.82
N ILE A 174 20.13 -4.08 -14.82
CA ILE A 174 19.07 -5.07 -14.98
C ILE A 174 17.67 -4.46 -15.16
N ALA A 175 17.44 -3.24 -14.71
CA ALA A 175 16.13 -2.57 -14.80
C ALA A 175 15.52 -2.59 -16.22
N PRO A 176 16.26 -2.33 -17.31
CA PRO A 176 15.71 -2.45 -18.66
C PRO A 176 15.29 -3.86 -19.04
N VAL A 177 16.00 -4.87 -18.52
CA VAL A 177 15.69 -6.29 -18.76
C VAL A 177 14.44 -6.70 -18.00
N VAL A 178 14.30 -6.22 -16.76
CA VAL A 178 13.08 -6.40 -15.95
C VAL A 178 11.87 -5.88 -16.72
N GLU A 179 11.91 -4.64 -17.19
CA GLU A 179 10.78 -4.05 -17.92
C GLU A 179 10.48 -4.80 -19.21
N GLN A 180 11.49 -5.22 -19.95
CA GLN A 180 11.30 -6.05 -21.15
C GLN A 180 10.59 -7.37 -20.85
N VAL A 181 10.97 -8.09 -19.79
CA VAL A 181 10.32 -9.35 -19.40
C VAL A 181 8.90 -9.11 -18.93
N LEU A 182 8.67 -8.10 -18.09
CA LEU A 182 7.33 -7.74 -17.61
C LEU A 182 6.40 -7.36 -18.76
N GLU A 183 6.88 -6.58 -19.73
CA GLU A 183 6.09 -6.17 -20.88
C GLU A 183 5.68 -7.36 -21.75
N LEU A 184 6.59 -8.30 -21.99
CA LEU A 184 6.27 -9.55 -22.71
C LEU A 184 5.23 -10.38 -21.95
N CYS A 185 5.38 -10.53 -20.63
CA CYS A 185 4.40 -11.21 -19.79
C CYS A 185 3.02 -10.53 -19.82
N ARG A 186 2.96 -9.20 -19.75
CA ARG A 186 1.71 -8.42 -19.83
C ARG A 186 0.97 -8.65 -21.14
N ARG A 187 1.71 -8.84 -22.24
CA ARG A 187 1.15 -9.18 -23.56
C ARG A 187 0.74 -10.66 -23.70
N GLY A 188 1.01 -11.48 -22.69
CA GLY A 188 0.76 -12.92 -22.77
C GLY A 188 1.69 -13.67 -23.73
N ALA A 189 2.85 -13.09 -24.08
CA ALA A 189 3.83 -13.73 -24.90
C ALA A 189 4.57 -14.83 -24.13
N ARG A 190 5.01 -15.87 -24.84
CA ARG A 190 5.94 -16.85 -24.28
C ARG A 190 7.29 -16.19 -24.05
N VAL A 191 7.82 -16.28 -22.81
CA VAL A 191 9.05 -15.59 -22.42
C VAL A 191 10.19 -16.53 -22.03
N SER A 192 9.88 -17.77 -21.59
CA SER A 192 10.92 -18.75 -21.22
C SER A 192 11.83 -19.08 -22.40
N GLY A 193 13.15 -19.14 -22.14
CA GLY A 193 14.17 -19.34 -23.15
C GLY A 193 14.56 -18.08 -23.94
N SER A 194 13.98 -16.91 -23.66
CA SER A 194 14.48 -15.65 -24.21
C SER A 194 15.71 -15.17 -23.45
N LYS A 195 16.66 -14.50 -24.13
CA LYS A 195 17.86 -13.94 -23.50
C LYS A 195 17.54 -13.00 -22.32
N ALA A 196 16.48 -12.22 -22.40
CA ALA A 196 16.04 -11.33 -21.31
C ALA A 196 15.57 -12.14 -20.11
N PHE A 197 14.77 -13.17 -20.32
CA PHE A 197 14.28 -14.04 -19.27
C PHE A 197 15.43 -14.77 -18.55
N ASP A 198 16.36 -15.37 -19.30
CA ASP A 198 17.50 -16.08 -18.74
C ASP A 198 18.42 -15.14 -17.94
N ARG A 199 18.65 -13.92 -18.46
CA ARG A 199 19.42 -12.89 -17.76
C ARG A 199 18.77 -12.47 -16.44
N LEU A 200 17.46 -12.23 -16.43
CA LEU A 200 16.73 -11.88 -15.21
C LEU A 200 16.73 -13.03 -14.19
N LYS A 201 16.53 -14.27 -14.65
CA LYS A 201 16.59 -15.46 -13.79
C LYS A 201 17.97 -15.64 -13.17
N ALA A 202 19.05 -15.41 -13.94
CA ALA A 202 20.40 -15.43 -13.44
C ALA A 202 20.66 -14.33 -12.39
N GLU A 203 20.10 -13.14 -12.59
CA GLU A 203 20.24 -12.05 -11.62
C GLU A 203 19.54 -12.38 -10.29
N PHE A 204 18.32 -12.91 -10.31
CA PHE A 204 17.66 -13.40 -9.09
C PHE A 204 18.48 -14.48 -8.39
N ALA A 205 19.14 -15.37 -9.14
CA ALA A 205 20.02 -16.39 -8.56
C ALA A 205 21.26 -15.78 -7.87
N LYS A 206 21.88 -14.74 -8.46
CA LYS A 206 22.96 -13.97 -7.81
C LYS A 206 22.48 -13.30 -6.53
N MET A 207 21.30 -12.66 -6.55
CA MET A 207 20.69 -12.04 -5.37
C MET A 207 20.49 -13.07 -4.24
N ALA A 208 19.99 -14.26 -4.56
CA ALA A 208 19.80 -15.34 -3.59
C ALA A 208 21.10 -15.86 -2.98
N GLN A 209 22.22 -15.80 -3.72
CA GLN A 209 23.52 -16.35 -3.31
C GLN A 209 24.43 -15.31 -2.64
N ALA A 210 24.30 -14.04 -3.00
CA ALA A 210 25.18 -12.97 -2.54
C ALA A 210 25.26 -12.85 -0.99
N PRO A 211 24.16 -12.93 -0.21
CA PRO A 211 24.23 -12.85 1.24
C PRO A 211 25.10 -13.92 1.89
N ALA A 212 25.01 -15.17 1.43
CA ALA A 212 25.85 -16.26 1.94
C ALA A 212 27.34 -16.01 1.65
N ALA A 213 27.66 -15.51 0.46
CA ALA A 213 29.04 -15.18 0.09
C ALA A 213 29.58 -14.00 0.90
N ILE A 214 28.76 -12.98 1.16
CA ILE A 214 29.12 -11.81 1.99
C ILE A 214 29.40 -12.26 3.42
N ARG A 215 28.51 -13.03 4.05
CA ARG A 215 28.71 -13.55 5.41
C ARG A 215 29.97 -14.40 5.55
N ALA A 216 30.24 -15.25 4.57
CA ALA A 216 31.37 -16.19 4.62
C ALA A 216 32.74 -15.57 4.31
N LYS A 217 32.77 -14.52 3.46
CA LYS A 217 34.04 -14.02 2.87
C LYS A 217 34.32 -12.54 3.14
N SER A 218 33.41 -11.82 3.81
CA SER A 218 33.67 -10.42 4.19
C SER A 218 34.78 -10.36 5.25
N ASN A 219 35.73 -9.48 5.03
CA ASN A 219 36.76 -9.13 6.02
C ASN A 219 36.26 -8.10 7.06
N ASN A 220 34.98 -7.71 7.00
CA ASN A 220 34.37 -6.74 7.90
C ASN A 220 33.13 -7.33 8.59
N PRO A 221 33.30 -8.02 9.73
CA PRO A 221 32.17 -8.62 10.46
C PRO A 221 31.21 -7.56 11.04
N ALA A 222 31.69 -6.33 11.33
CA ALA A 222 30.84 -5.25 11.79
C ALA A 222 29.86 -4.80 10.70
N PHE A 223 30.31 -4.71 9.44
CA PHE A 223 29.44 -4.46 8.30
C PHE A 223 28.37 -5.56 8.17
N VAL A 224 28.78 -6.83 8.24
CA VAL A 224 27.82 -7.95 8.14
C VAL A 224 26.76 -7.87 9.22
N ALA A 225 27.16 -7.62 10.47
CA ALA A 225 26.20 -7.46 11.58
C ALA A 225 25.26 -6.27 11.39
N GLU A 226 25.78 -5.16 10.88
CA GLU A 226 24.98 -3.94 10.63
C GLU A 226 23.94 -4.11 9.55
N VAL A 227 24.25 -4.82 8.45
CA VAL A 227 23.35 -5.00 7.31
C VAL A 227 22.64 -6.35 7.29
N GLU A 228 22.80 -7.19 8.31
CA GLU A 228 22.21 -8.54 8.37
C GLU A 228 20.70 -8.55 8.10
N PRO A 229 19.87 -7.60 8.60
CA PRO A 229 18.46 -7.53 8.26
C PRO A 229 18.18 -7.38 6.76
N TRP A 230 19.03 -6.61 6.06
CA TRP A 230 18.94 -6.47 4.60
C TRP A 230 19.43 -7.72 3.87
N LEU A 231 20.48 -8.38 4.36
CA LEU A 231 20.98 -9.63 3.77
C LEU A 231 19.92 -10.73 3.83
N ILE A 232 19.24 -10.91 4.97
CA ILE A 232 18.12 -11.88 5.13
C ILE A 232 17.01 -11.60 4.13
N GLN A 233 16.58 -10.35 4.04
CA GLN A 233 15.50 -9.94 3.14
C GLN A 233 15.91 -10.06 1.67
N PHE A 234 17.15 -9.72 1.33
CA PHE A 234 17.68 -9.79 -0.02
C PHE A 234 17.79 -11.22 -0.54
N GLU A 235 18.24 -12.14 0.33
CA GLU A 235 18.26 -13.57 0.05
C GLU A 235 16.88 -14.12 -0.27
N SER A 236 15.89 -13.76 0.57
CA SER A 236 14.50 -14.16 0.39
C SER A 236 13.89 -13.59 -0.89
N LEU A 237 14.19 -12.33 -1.22
CA LEU A 237 13.76 -11.70 -2.47
C LEU A 237 14.33 -12.40 -3.70
N GLY A 238 15.62 -12.69 -3.69
CA GLY A 238 16.27 -13.44 -4.77
C GLY A 238 15.66 -14.83 -4.96
N LYS A 239 15.44 -15.58 -3.87
CA LYS A 239 14.77 -16.89 -3.90
C LYS A 239 13.34 -16.81 -4.42
N ALA A 240 12.57 -15.77 -4.00
CA ALA A 240 11.22 -15.54 -4.50
C ALA A 240 11.23 -15.25 -6.01
N GLY A 241 12.18 -14.43 -6.47
CA GLY A 241 12.38 -14.16 -7.90
C GLY A 241 12.69 -15.43 -8.71
N VAL A 242 13.63 -16.27 -8.26
CA VAL A 242 13.94 -17.56 -8.91
C VAL A 242 12.69 -18.44 -9.01
N ASN A 243 11.90 -18.53 -7.94
CA ASN A 243 10.67 -19.31 -7.95
C ASN A 243 9.60 -18.71 -8.87
N SER A 244 9.47 -17.38 -8.94
CA SER A 244 8.56 -16.72 -9.89
C SER A 244 8.93 -17.03 -11.35
N MET A 245 10.23 -17.05 -11.68
CA MET A 245 10.70 -17.42 -13.02
C MET A 245 10.42 -18.92 -13.33
N ARG A 246 10.69 -19.83 -12.38
CA ARG A 246 10.37 -21.26 -12.52
C ARG A 246 8.86 -21.53 -12.63
N MET A 247 8.05 -20.77 -11.95
CA MET A 247 6.59 -20.84 -12.10
C MET A 247 6.17 -20.52 -13.53
N ILE A 248 6.73 -19.47 -14.14
CA ILE A 248 6.45 -19.10 -15.53
C ILE A 248 6.89 -20.23 -16.48
N GLU A 249 8.10 -20.77 -16.33
CA GLU A 249 8.60 -21.90 -17.12
C GLU A 249 7.65 -23.11 -17.04
N ALA A 250 7.23 -23.47 -15.82
CA ALA A 250 6.32 -24.58 -15.59
C ALA A 250 4.93 -24.32 -16.19
N THR A 251 4.43 -23.10 -16.12
CA THR A 251 3.14 -22.66 -16.71
C THR A 251 3.18 -22.81 -18.23
N GLU A 252 4.23 -22.31 -18.87
CA GLU A 252 4.44 -22.39 -20.32
C GLU A 252 4.69 -23.80 -20.82
N ALA A 253 5.26 -24.67 -19.98
CA ALA A 253 5.43 -26.10 -20.24
C ALA A 253 4.13 -26.91 -19.97
N GLY A 254 3.04 -26.29 -19.50
CA GLY A 254 1.80 -26.99 -19.17
C GLY A 254 1.79 -27.75 -17.85
N ASN A 255 2.87 -27.66 -17.06
CA ASN A 255 3.02 -28.29 -15.75
C ASN A 255 2.36 -27.47 -14.64
N ALA A 256 1.02 -27.58 -14.52
CA ALA A 256 0.24 -26.79 -13.55
C ALA A 256 0.62 -27.09 -12.08
N ALA A 257 0.95 -28.35 -11.75
CA ALA A 257 1.34 -28.72 -10.38
C ALA A 257 2.71 -28.11 -10.01
N GLY A 258 3.70 -28.19 -10.90
CA GLY A 258 4.99 -27.54 -10.72
C GLY A 258 4.87 -26.03 -10.63
N ALA A 259 4.06 -25.44 -11.48
CA ALA A 259 3.79 -23.99 -11.45
C ALA A 259 3.17 -23.54 -10.12
N LEU A 260 2.15 -24.26 -9.62
CA LEU A 260 1.54 -23.95 -8.32
C LEU A 260 2.53 -24.08 -7.16
N ASN A 261 3.36 -25.12 -7.15
CA ASN A 261 4.38 -25.29 -6.12
C ASN A 261 5.38 -24.12 -6.11
N HIS A 262 5.90 -23.70 -7.26
CA HIS A 262 6.81 -22.56 -7.35
C HIS A 262 6.12 -21.24 -6.99
N ALA A 263 4.85 -21.06 -7.38
CA ALA A 263 4.06 -19.90 -6.98
C ALA A 263 3.93 -19.82 -5.45
N MET A 264 3.61 -20.95 -4.79
CA MET A 264 3.49 -21.01 -3.33
C MET A 264 4.82 -20.80 -2.61
N GLU A 265 5.94 -21.29 -3.16
CA GLU A 265 7.27 -21.00 -2.60
C GLU A 265 7.60 -19.50 -2.66
N ALA A 266 7.36 -18.86 -3.79
CA ALA A 266 7.56 -17.41 -3.94
C ALA A 266 6.66 -16.62 -2.99
N ALA A 267 5.37 -16.97 -2.90
CA ALA A 267 4.40 -16.31 -2.03
C ALA A 267 4.80 -16.45 -0.55
N CYS A 268 5.20 -17.63 -0.09
CA CYS A 268 5.66 -17.84 1.29
C CYS A 268 6.89 -17.00 1.64
N LEU A 269 7.87 -16.90 0.72
CA LEU A 269 9.06 -16.07 0.92
C LEU A 269 8.69 -14.57 1.04
N LEU A 270 7.80 -14.07 0.20
CA LEU A 270 7.32 -12.68 0.28
C LEU A 270 6.55 -12.41 1.59
N ALA A 271 5.71 -13.35 2.02
CA ALA A 271 4.99 -13.25 3.30
C ALA A 271 5.94 -13.24 4.50
N GLU A 272 6.98 -14.10 4.47
CA GLU A 272 8.01 -14.13 5.51
C GLU A 272 8.82 -12.82 5.54
N MET A 273 9.20 -12.28 4.39
CA MET A 273 9.83 -10.96 4.29
C MET A 273 8.97 -9.87 4.95
N GLN A 274 7.67 -9.86 4.68
CA GLN A 274 6.76 -8.87 5.24
C GLN A 274 6.59 -9.04 6.77
N ARG A 275 6.54 -10.27 7.27
CA ARG A 275 6.51 -10.56 8.71
C ARG A 275 7.80 -10.09 9.39
N TYR A 276 8.95 -10.47 8.86
CA TYR A 276 10.26 -10.09 9.37
C TYR A 276 10.43 -8.57 9.42
N SER A 277 10.06 -7.87 8.36
CA SER A 277 10.11 -6.40 8.30
C SER A 277 9.25 -5.76 9.40
N ARG A 278 8.06 -6.30 9.68
CA ARG A 278 7.19 -5.82 10.77
C ARG A 278 7.79 -6.07 12.16
N GLU A 279 8.40 -7.22 12.39
CA GLU A 279 9.05 -7.55 13.66
C GLU A 279 10.24 -6.64 13.95
N ILE A 280 11.11 -6.41 12.98
CA ILE A 280 12.22 -5.47 13.09
C ILE A 280 11.72 -4.05 13.36
N SER A 281 10.71 -3.59 12.62
CA SER A 281 10.11 -2.27 12.83
C SER A 281 9.55 -2.10 14.24
N LYS A 282 8.85 -3.11 14.78
CA LYS A 282 8.34 -3.09 16.16
C LYS A 282 9.48 -3.02 17.19
N ALA A 283 10.54 -3.80 17.00
CA ALA A 283 11.69 -3.81 17.90
C ALA A 283 12.40 -2.44 17.96
N ILE A 284 12.65 -1.84 16.78
CA ILE A 284 13.30 -0.52 16.68
C ILE A 284 12.39 0.58 17.25
N ASN A 285 11.09 0.59 16.92
CA ASN A 285 10.15 1.57 17.44
C ASN A 285 10.01 1.50 18.96
N LYS A 286 10.03 0.29 19.54
CA LYS A 286 10.04 0.09 20.99
C LYS A 286 11.30 0.72 21.60
N HIS A 287 12.48 0.42 21.05
CA HIS A 287 13.75 0.97 21.52
C HIS A 287 13.78 2.51 21.43
N VAL A 288 13.40 3.08 20.28
CA VAL A 288 13.33 4.53 20.08
C VAL A 288 12.38 5.18 21.07
N THR A 289 11.20 4.59 21.31
CA THR A 289 10.23 5.10 22.28
C THR A 289 10.78 5.05 23.71
N GLU A 290 11.48 3.99 24.09
CA GLU A 290 12.10 3.83 25.40
C GLU A 290 13.18 4.89 25.64
N VAL A 291 14.03 5.15 24.62
CA VAL A 291 15.15 6.11 24.72
C VAL A 291 14.66 7.56 24.63
N THR A 292 13.81 7.88 23.69
CA THR A 292 13.40 9.27 23.41
C THR A 292 12.18 9.73 24.20
N LYS A 293 11.45 8.79 24.83
CA LYS A 293 10.15 9.02 25.49
C LYS A 293 9.09 9.63 24.55
N LYS A 294 9.31 9.55 23.24
CA LYS A 294 8.40 10.02 22.22
C LYS A 294 7.98 8.85 21.32
N ASN A 295 6.70 8.76 21.04
CA ASN A 295 6.21 7.82 20.02
C ASN A 295 6.78 8.26 18.67
N SER A 296 7.62 7.44 18.08
CA SER A 296 8.24 7.76 16.80
C SER A 296 7.34 7.21 15.68
N PRO A 297 6.79 8.07 14.80
CA PRO A 297 6.02 7.62 13.65
C PRO A 297 6.91 7.05 12.52
N TRP A 298 8.22 7.04 12.68
CA TRP A 298 9.16 6.61 11.66
C TRP A 298 9.10 5.09 11.49
N GLN A 299 8.48 4.65 10.41
CA GLN A 299 8.46 3.25 10.03
C GLN A 299 9.87 2.80 9.63
N THR A 300 10.42 1.91 10.41
CA THR A 300 11.72 1.27 10.16
C THR A 300 11.50 -0.13 9.62
N ALA A 301 10.90 -0.23 8.45
CA ALA A 301 10.87 -1.49 7.71
C ALA A 301 12.21 -1.70 7.00
N VAL A 302 12.63 -2.95 6.85
CA VAL A 302 13.78 -3.30 6.01
C VAL A 302 13.24 -3.71 4.64
N LYS A 303 13.59 -2.96 3.61
CA LYS A 303 13.05 -3.17 2.26
C LYS A 303 14.17 -3.11 1.22
N PRO A 304 14.74 -4.24 0.82
CA PRO A 304 15.74 -4.27 -0.25
C PRO A 304 15.07 -4.08 -1.61
N SER A 305 15.73 -3.35 -2.51
CA SER A 305 15.34 -3.16 -3.90
C SER A 305 13.87 -2.78 -4.09
N GLU A 306 13.44 -1.71 -3.43
CA GLU A 306 12.02 -1.30 -3.41
C GLU A 306 11.52 -0.74 -4.75
N LEU A 307 12.45 -0.31 -5.64
CA LEU A 307 12.12 0.31 -6.91
C LEU A 307 12.00 -0.66 -8.08
N VAL A 308 12.85 -1.67 -8.13
CA VAL A 308 13.00 -2.51 -9.33
C VAL A 308 12.70 -3.98 -9.04
N MET A 309 13.52 -4.64 -8.20
CA MET A 309 13.43 -6.10 -8.09
C MET A 309 12.24 -6.56 -7.23
N ALA A 310 11.93 -5.88 -6.13
CA ALA A 310 10.80 -6.28 -5.27
C ALA A 310 9.45 -6.07 -5.97
N PRO A 311 9.17 -4.95 -6.65
CA PRO A 311 7.98 -4.82 -7.50
C PRO A 311 7.93 -5.86 -8.61
N ALA A 312 9.07 -6.12 -9.30
CA ALA A 312 9.14 -7.11 -10.36
C ALA A 312 8.76 -8.52 -9.89
N VAL A 313 9.28 -8.97 -8.75
CA VAL A 313 8.94 -10.29 -8.19
C VAL A 313 7.45 -10.40 -7.91
N ARG A 314 6.84 -9.36 -7.32
CA ARG A 314 5.39 -9.36 -7.05
C ARG A 314 4.57 -9.42 -8.34
N GLU A 315 4.95 -8.64 -9.34
CA GLU A 315 4.24 -8.61 -10.62
C GLU A 315 4.40 -9.92 -11.40
N LEU A 316 5.59 -10.51 -11.44
CA LEU A 316 5.83 -11.82 -12.04
C LEU A 316 5.04 -12.94 -11.36
N LEU A 317 5.00 -12.93 -10.01
CA LEU A 317 4.21 -13.90 -9.24
C LEU A 317 2.72 -13.75 -9.56
N ASP A 318 2.19 -12.54 -9.59
CA ASP A 318 0.80 -12.27 -9.89
C ASP A 318 0.42 -12.72 -11.31
N MET A 319 1.18 -12.30 -12.33
CA MET A 319 0.90 -12.65 -13.72
C MET A 319 1.02 -14.17 -13.98
N GLY A 320 2.04 -14.79 -13.41
CA GLY A 320 2.28 -16.24 -13.63
C GLY A 320 1.36 -17.13 -12.81
N SER A 321 0.89 -16.71 -11.63
CA SER A 321 -0.03 -17.51 -10.81
C SER A 321 -1.47 -17.49 -11.32
N THR A 322 -1.90 -16.41 -11.96
CA THR A 322 -3.29 -16.25 -12.47
C THR A 322 -3.75 -17.41 -13.37
N PRO A 323 -2.98 -17.87 -14.39
CA PRO A 323 -3.38 -19.02 -15.21
C PRO A 323 -3.47 -20.33 -14.43
N VAL A 324 -2.57 -20.49 -13.43
CA VAL A 324 -2.53 -21.70 -12.59
C VAL A 324 -3.75 -21.74 -11.67
N LEU A 325 -4.06 -20.64 -11.00
CA LEU A 325 -5.24 -20.52 -10.14
C LEU A 325 -6.54 -20.69 -10.91
N SER A 326 -6.62 -20.16 -12.14
CA SER A 326 -7.78 -20.39 -13.04
C SER A 326 -7.99 -21.87 -13.33
N ARG A 327 -6.92 -22.63 -13.60
CA ARG A 327 -7.01 -24.10 -13.80
C ARG A 327 -7.43 -24.81 -12.51
N VAL A 328 -6.85 -24.43 -11.38
CA VAL A 328 -7.14 -25.06 -10.09
C VAL A 328 -8.56 -24.76 -9.63
N SER A 329 -9.05 -23.55 -9.80
CA SER A 329 -10.42 -23.16 -9.43
C SER A 329 -11.49 -23.67 -10.41
N GLY A 330 -11.12 -23.95 -11.66
CA GLY A 330 -12.06 -24.24 -12.74
C GLY A 330 -12.83 -22.99 -13.20
N GLN A 331 -12.43 -21.81 -12.81
CA GLN A 331 -13.05 -20.53 -13.14
C GLN A 331 -12.03 -19.58 -13.77
N ALA A 332 -12.48 -18.68 -14.65
CA ALA A 332 -11.62 -17.62 -15.14
C ALA A 332 -11.34 -16.65 -14.00
N VAL A 333 -10.10 -16.64 -13.56
CA VAL A 333 -9.61 -15.76 -12.48
C VAL A 333 -9.06 -14.48 -13.09
N GLY A 334 -9.53 -13.34 -12.60
CA GLY A 334 -9.00 -12.03 -12.99
C GLY A 334 -8.84 -11.16 -11.77
N ARG A 335 -7.64 -10.66 -11.57
CA ARG A 335 -7.32 -9.70 -10.51
C ARG A 335 -7.60 -8.28 -10.98
N VAL A 336 -8.19 -7.49 -10.09
CA VAL A 336 -8.32 -6.05 -10.31
C VAL A 336 -6.97 -5.39 -10.13
N LYS A 337 -6.54 -4.62 -11.13
CA LYS A 337 -5.28 -3.86 -11.11
C LYS A 337 -5.54 -2.39 -11.44
N PRO A 338 -4.78 -1.45 -10.86
CA PRO A 338 -4.83 -0.07 -11.31
C PRO A 338 -4.49 0.05 -12.80
N TYR A 339 -5.23 0.87 -13.51
CA TYR A 339 -5.05 1.16 -14.92
C TYR A 339 -5.10 2.67 -15.14
N VAL A 340 -3.93 3.30 -15.33
CA VAL A 340 -3.79 4.77 -15.37
C VAL A 340 -2.91 5.22 -16.52
N SER A 341 -3.15 6.44 -17.04
CA SER A 341 -2.36 7.08 -18.09
C SER A 341 -1.08 7.75 -17.59
N THR A 342 -0.97 8.03 -16.30
CA THR A 342 0.11 8.80 -15.70
C THR A 342 1.42 8.03 -15.67
N LYS A 343 2.56 8.75 -15.74
CA LYS A 343 3.90 8.15 -15.69
C LYS A 343 4.27 7.69 -14.28
N SER A 344 3.94 8.49 -13.27
CA SER A 344 4.17 8.14 -11.87
C SER A 344 3.15 7.11 -11.42
N LYS A 345 3.63 5.96 -10.96
CA LYS A 345 2.82 4.87 -10.42
C LYS A 345 3.11 4.59 -8.94
N ILE A 346 3.83 5.50 -8.28
CA ILE A 346 4.20 5.32 -6.86
C ILE A 346 2.95 5.41 -5.98
N GLY A 347 2.69 4.36 -5.20
CA GLY A 347 1.51 4.28 -4.33
C GLY A 347 0.18 4.09 -5.07
N ILE A 348 0.22 3.62 -6.32
CA ILE A 348 -0.97 3.43 -7.14
C ILE A 348 -1.91 2.35 -6.57
N GLU A 349 -1.38 1.41 -5.80
CA GLU A 349 -2.14 0.37 -5.08
C GLU A 349 -3.14 0.96 -4.08
N LYS A 350 -2.88 2.16 -3.61
CA LYS A 350 -3.77 2.90 -2.69
C LYS A 350 -5.14 3.25 -3.27
N MET A 351 -5.29 3.16 -4.58
CA MET A 351 -6.61 3.29 -5.23
C MET A 351 -7.53 2.10 -4.94
N LEU A 352 -6.99 0.98 -4.42
CA LEU A 352 -7.67 -0.32 -4.32
C LEU A 352 -7.46 -0.99 -2.95
N ASP A 353 -6.98 -0.27 -1.92
CA ASP A 353 -6.59 -0.85 -0.62
C ASP A 353 -7.71 -0.82 0.42
N ASP A 354 -8.90 -0.34 0.05
CA ASP A 354 -10.07 -0.18 0.93
C ASP A 354 -9.85 0.72 2.16
N ASP A 355 -8.75 1.49 2.20
CA ASP A 355 -8.46 2.46 3.26
C ASP A 355 -8.90 3.87 2.83
N PRO A 356 -9.98 4.45 3.41
CA PRO A 356 -10.48 5.76 3.02
C PRO A 356 -9.54 6.92 3.36
N GLU A 357 -8.56 6.70 4.23
CA GLU A 357 -7.56 7.70 4.62
C GLU A 357 -6.30 7.64 3.72
N SER A 358 -6.13 6.56 2.98
CA SER A 358 -5.06 6.43 2.00
C SER A 358 -5.47 7.01 0.65
N PHE A 359 -4.48 7.42 -0.17
CA PHE A 359 -4.75 7.85 -1.54
C PHE A 359 -3.53 7.69 -2.44
N TYR A 360 -3.79 7.38 -3.70
CA TYR A 360 -2.81 7.55 -4.76
C TYR A 360 -2.76 9.03 -5.15
N TYR A 361 -1.57 9.61 -5.17
CA TYR A 361 -1.39 11.02 -5.50
C TYR A 361 -0.56 11.18 -6.77
N CYS A 362 -1.23 11.54 -7.87
CA CYS A 362 -0.56 11.90 -9.11
C CYS A 362 -0.05 13.34 -9.02
N LYS A 363 1.28 13.50 -8.90
CA LYS A 363 1.94 14.80 -8.86
C LYS A 363 2.22 15.38 -10.27
N GLU A 364 1.47 14.95 -11.26
CA GLU A 364 1.50 15.49 -12.62
C GLU A 364 0.28 16.38 -12.84
N VAL A 365 0.48 17.50 -13.55
CA VAL A 365 -0.64 18.36 -13.93
C VAL A 365 -1.58 17.59 -14.84
N GLN A 366 -2.85 17.52 -14.45
CA GLN A 366 -3.89 16.83 -15.19
C GLN A 366 -4.12 17.45 -16.56
N LYS A 367 -4.18 16.61 -17.58
CA LYS A 367 -4.47 17.00 -18.97
C LYS A 367 -5.77 16.36 -19.44
N LYS A 368 -6.42 16.98 -20.42
CA LYS A 368 -7.53 16.35 -21.12
C LYS A 368 -7.05 15.05 -21.76
N GLY A 369 -7.76 13.95 -21.51
CA GLY A 369 -7.42 12.60 -21.95
C GLY A 369 -6.74 11.74 -20.88
N ASP A 370 -6.17 12.32 -19.82
CA ASP A 370 -5.66 11.55 -18.70
C ASP A 370 -6.79 10.74 -18.06
N PHE A 371 -6.45 9.56 -17.56
CA PHE A 371 -7.44 8.69 -16.94
C PHE A 371 -6.89 7.92 -15.74
N PHE A 372 -7.81 7.56 -14.85
CA PHE A 372 -7.63 6.69 -13.71
C PHE A 372 -8.68 5.60 -13.78
N GLY A 373 -8.29 4.36 -13.52
CA GLY A 373 -9.20 3.24 -13.68
C GLY A 373 -8.61 1.92 -13.20
N VAL A 374 -9.27 0.84 -13.60
CA VAL A 374 -8.93 -0.52 -13.23
C VAL A 374 -9.01 -1.47 -14.43
N ASP A 375 -8.10 -2.43 -14.50
CA ASP A 375 -8.21 -3.66 -15.27
C ASP A 375 -8.76 -4.76 -14.35
N LEU A 376 -9.90 -5.30 -14.65
CA LEU A 376 -10.56 -6.37 -13.88
C LEU A 376 -9.93 -7.75 -14.13
N GLY A 377 -8.90 -7.81 -14.98
CA GLY A 377 -8.23 -9.03 -15.40
C GLY A 377 -9.03 -9.93 -16.34
N VAL A 378 -10.34 -9.98 -16.17
CA VAL A 378 -11.30 -10.71 -17.03
C VAL A 378 -12.54 -9.87 -17.29
N PRO A 379 -13.24 -10.09 -18.42
CA PRO A 379 -14.51 -9.42 -18.68
C PRO A 379 -15.58 -9.78 -17.62
N ARG A 380 -16.17 -8.74 -17.02
CA ARG A 380 -17.27 -8.87 -16.04
C ARG A 380 -18.45 -7.97 -16.42
N GLU A 381 -19.62 -8.27 -15.89
CA GLU A 381 -20.75 -7.34 -15.94
C GLU A 381 -20.50 -6.19 -14.94
N ILE A 382 -20.50 -4.97 -15.45
CA ILE A 382 -20.28 -3.78 -14.64
C ILE A 382 -21.64 -3.24 -14.20
N ARG A 383 -21.98 -3.49 -12.95
CA ARG A 383 -23.25 -3.08 -12.33
C ARG A 383 -23.12 -1.83 -11.50
N THR A 384 -22.00 -1.69 -10.79
CA THR A 384 -21.69 -0.52 -9.97
C THR A 384 -20.25 -0.08 -10.15
N VAL A 385 -20.02 1.23 -10.10
CA VAL A 385 -18.68 1.82 -9.97
C VAL A 385 -18.79 2.95 -8.96
N SER A 386 -17.86 2.97 -8.01
CA SER A 386 -17.71 4.07 -7.03
C SER A 386 -16.28 4.57 -7.09
N ILE A 387 -16.09 5.88 -7.24
CA ILE A 387 -14.78 6.53 -7.25
C ILE A 387 -14.81 7.65 -6.23
N VAL A 388 -13.81 7.68 -5.36
CA VAL A 388 -13.61 8.75 -4.38
C VAL A 388 -12.27 9.42 -4.68
N MET A 389 -12.32 10.72 -4.97
CA MET A 389 -11.18 11.55 -5.33
C MET A 389 -10.88 12.60 -4.25
N GLY A 390 -9.73 13.28 -4.40
CA GLY A 390 -9.25 14.27 -3.43
C GLY A 390 -8.54 13.62 -2.24
N ARG A 391 -7.65 14.36 -1.58
CA ARG A 391 -6.95 13.91 -0.35
C ARG A 391 -7.88 13.86 0.87
N ASN A 392 -8.98 14.61 0.80
CA ASN A 392 -10.06 14.65 1.79
C ASN A 392 -11.34 15.20 1.13
N ASP A 393 -12.42 15.30 1.85
CA ASP A 393 -13.73 15.71 1.30
C ASP A 393 -13.85 17.21 0.94
N SER A 394 -12.87 18.03 1.28
CA SER A 394 -12.77 19.46 0.92
C SER A 394 -11.66 19.77 -0.08
N ASP A 395 -10.96 18.74 -0.58
CA ASP A 395 -9.82 18.90 -1.49
C ASP A 395 -10.29 19.23 -2.92
N THR A 396 -9.43 19.90 -3.67
CA THR A 396 -9.64 20.22 -5.10
C THR A 396 -8.80 19.34 -6.04
N ASP A 397 -7.96 18.45 -5.49
CA ASP A 397 -7.08 17.58 -6.25
C ASP A 397 -7.86 16.38 -6.82
N ALA A 398 -8.75 16.66 -7.77
CA ALA A 398 -9.64 15.67 -8.40
C ALA A 398 -9.71 15.87 -9.91
N VAL A 399 -10.23 14.87 -10.62
CA VAL A 399 -10.57 15.02 -12.04
C VAL A 399 -11.72 16.02 -12.14
N ASN A 400 -11.44 17.17 -12.73
CA ASN A 400 -12.35 18.29 -12.80
C ASN A 400 -13.69 17.96 -13.46
N ARG A 401 -13.61 17.37 -14.66
CA ARG A 401 -14.73 16.87 -15.44
C ARG A 401 -14.29 15.64 -16.18
N GLY A 402 -15.03 14.55 -16.06
CA GLY A 402 -14.63 13.28 -16.64
C GLY A 402 -15.78 12.45 -17.16
N GLN A 403 -15.42 11.48 -17.97
CA GLN A 403 -16.28 10.46 -18.55
C GLN A 403 -15.94 9.12 -17.95
N LEU A 404 -16.92 8.46 -17.33
CA LEU A 404 -16.78 7.07 -16.91
C LEU A 404 -17.00 6.15 -18.12
N GLU A 405 -16.02 5.30 -18.42
CA GLU A 405 -15.98 4.49 -19.61
C GLU A 405 -15.64 3.02 -19.30
N VAL A 406 -16.11 2.12 -20.16
CA VAL A 406 -15.83 0.68 -20.09
C VAL A 406 -15.30 0.17 -21.42
N SER A 407 -14.37 -0.81 -21.37
CA SER A 407 -13.79 -1.46 -22.54
C SER A 407 -13.60 -2.95 -22.30
N LEU A 408 -13.64 -3.77 -23.37
CA LEU A 408 -13.25 -5.18 -23.36
C LEU A 408 -11.76 -5.38 -23.67
N ASP A 409 -11.18 -4.52 -24.50
CA ASP A 409 -9.85 -4.64 -25.09
C ASP A 409 -8.85 -3.55 -24.63
N GLY A 410 -9.31 -2.55 -23.87
CA GLY A 410 -8.52 -1.40 -23.46
C GLY A 410 -8.28 -0.37 -24.56
N GLN A 411 -8.83 -0.58 -25.78
CA GLN A 411 -8.69 0.30 -26.94
C GLN A 411 -10.02 0.96 -27.33
N SER A 412 -11.06 0.16 -27.46
CA SER A 412 -12.42 0.61 -27.82
C SER A 412 -13.21 0.90 -26.54
N TRP A 413 -13.62 2.16 -26.36
CA TRP A 413 -14.27 2.61 -25.12
C TRP A 413 -15.70 3.05 -25.35
N SER A 414 -16.55 2.71 -24.41
CA SER A 414 -17.96 3.12 -24.38
C SER A 414 -18.32 3.78 -23.06
N PRO A 415 -19.05 4.90 -23.06
CA PRO A 415 -19.49 5.54 -21.84
C PRO A 415 -20.45 4.67 -21.04
N LEU A 416 -20.34 4.72 -19.73
CA LEU A 416 -21.27 4.09 -18.78
C LEU A 416 -22.36 5.05 -18.32
N MET A 417 -22.03 6.34 -18.22
CA MET A 417 -22.93 7.41 -17.78
C MET A 417 -22.56 8.72 -18.47
N PRO A 418 -23.39 9.77 -18.43
CA PRO A 418 -23.01 11.11 -18.87
C PRO A 418 -21.75 11.64 -18.15
N GLU A 419 -21.08 12.64 -18.74
CA GLU A 419 -19.97 13.31 -18.08
C GLU A 419 -20.37 13.81 -16.69
N SER A 420 -19.46 13.71 -15.74
CA SER A 420 -19.65 14.10 -14.36
C SER A 420 -18.49 14.91 -13.83
N SER A 421 -18.67 15.55 -12.69
CA SER A 421 -17.66 16.32 -11.95
C SER A 421 -17.85 16.13 -10.45
N GLY A 422 -16.84 16.51 -9.66
CA GLY A 422 -16.88 16.41 -8.20
C GLY A 422 -15.98 15.30 -7.65
N LEU A 423 -15.88 15.25 -6.32
CA LEU A 423 -14.99 14.32 -5.61
C LEU A 423 -15.50 12.87 -5.62
N ARG A 424 -16.77 12.65 -5.93
CA ARG A 424 -17.39 11.33 -5.93
C ARG A 424 -18.08 11.07 -7.26
N VAL A 425 -17.81 9.91 -7.84
CA VAL A 425 -18.48 9.43 -9.05
C VAL A 425 -19.12 8.10 -8.73
N GLU A 426 -20.46 8.05 -8.88
CA GLU A 426 -21.26 6.86 -8.61
C GLU A 426 -22.00 6.42 -9.87
N TYR A 427 -21.85 5.15 -10.24
CA TYR A 427 -22.57 4.54 -11.35
C TYR A 427 -23.34 3.33 -10.86
N ARG A 428 -24.58 3.21 -11.31
CA ARG A 428 -25.41 2.00 -11.18
C ARG A 428 -26.08 1.73 -12.53
N GLY A 429 -25.91 0.54 -13.05
CA GLY A 429 -26.42 0.17 -14.37
C GLY A 429 -26.77 -1.29 -14.51
N ASN A 430 -27.20 -1.68 -15.72
CA ASN A 430 -27.79 -2.97 -16.03
C ASN A 430 -26.76 -4.08 -16.35
N GLY A 431 -25.48 -3.90 -16.02
CA GLY A 431 -24.48 -4.94 -16.19
C GLY A 431 -23.80 -4.93 -17.58
N LYS A 432 -23.38 -3.77 -18.09
CA LYS A 432 -22.59 -3.69 -19.32
C LYS A 432 -21.29 -4.49 -19.16
N LYS A 433 -20.99 -5.37 -20.11
CA LYS A 433 -19.80 -6.23 -20.04
C LYS A 433 -18.53 -5.46 -20.36
N GLY A 434 -17.50 -5.58 -19.51
CA GLY A 434 -16.19 -4.97 -19.71
C GLY A 434 -15.10 -5.61 -18.87
N ARG A 435 -13.85 -5.46 -19.29
CA ARG A 435 -12.66 -5.81 -18.55
C ARG A 435 -11.99 -4.58 -17.95
N PHE A 436 -11.98 -3.47 -18.68
CA PHE A 436 -11.39 -2.21 -18.24
C PHE A 436 -12.48 -1.21 -17.91
N VAL A 437 -12.31 -0.52 -16.79
CA VAL A 437 -13.16 0.60 -16.36
C VAL A 437 -12.27 1.78 -16.05
N ARG A 438 -12.57 2.95 -16.62
CA ARG A 438 -11.77 4.16 -16.36
C ARG A 438 -12.64 5.41 -16.22
N TYR A 439 -12.15 6.37 -15.47
CA TYR A 439 -12.65 7.74 -15.44
C TYR A 439 -11.65 8.64 -16.15
N ARG A 440 -12.01 9.14 -17.35
CA ARG A 440 -11.15 9.90 -18.24
C ARG A 440 -11.49 11.38 -18.18
N ALA A 441 -10.49 12.23 -17.95
CA ALA A 441 -10.62 13.68 -17.94
C ALA A 441 -11.07 14.20 -19.34
N THR A 442 -12.16 14.94 -19.39
CA THR A 442 -12.71 15.56 -20.59
C THR A 442 -12.36 17.05 -20.68
N ALA A 443 -11.95 17.64 -19.57
CA ALA A 443 -11.46 19.02 -19.47
C ALA A 443 -10.16 19.09 -18.66
N GLN A 444 -9.35 20.11 -18.91
CA GLN A 444 -8.17 20.44 -18.11
C GLN A 444 -8.53 21.49 -17.05
N GLY A 445 -7.86 21.44 -15.89
CA GLY A 445 -8.02 22.41 -14.82
C GLY A 445 -9.35 22.30 -14.06
N VAL A 446 -9.66 23.26 -13.20
CA VAL A 446 -10.89 23.34 -12.39
C VAL A 446 -11.78 24.46 -12.94
N PRO A 447 -13.13 24.33 -12.98
CA PRO A 447 -14.00 25.42 -13.37
C PRO A 447 -13.79 26.65 -12.49
N GLY A 448 -13.41 27.78 -13.08
CA GLY A 448 -13.16 29.04 -12.37
C GLY A 448 -11.89 29.09 -11.53
N GLY A 449 -10.97 28.16 -11.67
CA GLY A 449 -9.81 27.99 -10.78
C GLY A 449 -8.45 27.84 -11.44
N LYS A 450 -7.52 27.32 -10.70
CA LYS A 450 -6.09 27.21 -11.02
C LYS A 450 -5.83 26.27 -12.22
N PRO A 451 -4.89 26.61 -13.13
CA PRO A 451 -4.57 25.75 -14.27
C PRO A 451 -3.87 24.44 -13.85
N ASP A 452 -3.27 24.40 -12.68
CA ASP A 452 -2.42 23.30 -12.20
C ASP A 452 -3.19 22.50 -11.14
N VAL A 453 -3.96 21.52 -11.59
CA VAL A 453 -4.65 20.58 -10.71
C VAL A 453 -3.94 19.24 -10.77
N TRP A 454 -3.57 18.74 -9.62
CA TRP A 454 -3.11 17.37 -9.44
C TRP A 454 -4.32 16.47 -9.19
N THR A 455 -4.13 15.18 -9.14
CA THR A 455 -5.24 14.25 -8.87
C THR A 455 -4.87 13.30 -7.74
N ALA A 456 -5.73 13.21 -6.75
CA ALA A 456 -5.69 12.21 -5.71
C ALA A 456 -6.88 11.26 -5.89
N ILE A 457 -6.63 9.95 -5.85
CA ILE A 457 -7.67 8.91 -5.88
C ILE A 457 -7.58 8.13 -4.59
N ARG A 458 -8.62 8.22 -3.76
CA ARG A 458 -8.72 7.47 -2.49
C ARG A 458 -9.24 6.05 -2.72
N ASP A 459 -10.19 5.91 -3.66
CA ASP A 459 -10.85 4.63 -3.85
C ASP A 459 -11.42 4.51 -5.27
N PHE A 460 -11.31 3.32 -5.87
CA PHE A 460 -11.90 3.00 -7.17
C PHE A 460 -12.48 1.58 -7.13
N LYS A 461 -13.77 1.48 -6.87
CA LYS A 461 -14.49 0.21 -6.69
C LYS A 461 -15.37 -0.13 -7.88
N VAL A 462 -15.30 -1.37 -8.36
CA VAL A 462 -16.18 -1.90 -9.39
C VAL A 462 -16.88 -3.12 -8.83
N ASN A 463 -18.22 -3.13 -8.90
CA ASN A 463 -19.08 -4.19 -8.38
C ASN A 463 -18.87 -4.51 -6.90
N ALA A 464 -18.33 -3.55 -6.13
CA ALA A 464 -18.24 -3.70 -4.69
C ALA A 464 -19.64 -3.88 -4.09
N PRO A 465 -19.77 -4.62 -2.99
CA PRO A 465 -20.98 -4.59 -2.20
C PRO A 465 -21.34 -3.13 -1.89
N ALA A 466 -22.61 -2.76 -2.06
CA ALA A 466 -23.02 -1.40 -1.75
C ALA A 466 -22.73 -1.11 -0.27
N ALA A 467 -22.03 -0.02 0.01
CA ALA A 467 -21.77 0.44 1.36
C ALA A 467 -23.08 0.71 2.11
N PRO A 468 -23.08 0.62 3.43
CA PRO A 468 -24.20 1.10 4.24
C PRO A 468 -24.55 2.55 3.88
N SER A 469 -25.83 2.85 3.82
CA SER A 469 -26.34 4.16 3.39
C SER A 469 -27.53 4.58 4.21
N VAL A 470 -27.82 5.89 4.18
CA VAL A 470 -29.04 6.42 4.82
C VAL A 470 -30.26 5.81 4.17
N LEU A 471 -31.16 5.32 5.00
CA LEU A 471 -32.48 4.84 4.60
C LEU A 471 -33.53 5.78 5.15
N THR A 472 -34.11 6.63 4.32
CA THR A 472 -35.13 7.58 4.75
C THR A 472 -36.08 7.97 3.63
N ASP A 473 -37.34 8.15 3.95
CA ASP A 473 -38.35 8.77 3.11
C ASP A 473 -38.67 10.22 3.54
N ALA A 474 -37.96 10.73 4.57
CA ALA A 474 -38.03 12.12 5.01
C ALA A 474 -36.90 12.94 4.37
N PRO A 475 -37.17 13.92 3.47
CA PRO A 475 -36.13 14.60 2.69
C PRO A 475 -35.05 15.29 3.52
N ALA A 476 -35.38 15.78 4.69
CA ALA A 476 -34.45 16.49 5.61
C ALA A 476 -33.25 15.59 6.05
N PHE A 477 -33.40 14.27 6.06
CA PHE A 477 -32.38 13.34 6.54
C PHE A 477 -31.57 12.68 5.44
N ARG A 478 -31.79 13.01 4.16
CA ARG A 478 -31.11 12.36 3.03
C ARG A 478 -29.61 12.57 2.98
N ASN A 479 -29.13 13.68 3.55
CA ASN A 479 -27.72 14.07 3.56
C ASN A 479 -27.00 13.68 4.86
N ALA A 480 -27.62 12.87 5.71
CA ALA A 480 -26.97 12.36 6.92
C ALA A 480 -25.74 11.49 6.57
N VAL A 481 -24.72 11.57 7.40
CA VAL A 481 -23.45 10.85 7.17
C VAL A 481 -23.49 9.48 7.82
N VAL A 482 -23.18 8.45 7.04
CA VAL A 482 -23.01 7.08 7.54
C VAL A 482 -21.52 6.79 7.71
N GLU A 483 -21.14 6.37 8.90
CA GLU A 483 -19.82 5.82 9.20
C GLU A 483 -19.94 4.33 9.45
N ALA A 484 -19.06 3.55 8.86
CA ALA A 484 -18.99 2.10 9.06
C ALA A 484 -17.59 1.75 9.56
N GLY A 485 -17.52 1.24 10.77
CA GLY A 485 -16.30 0.75 11.42
C GLY A 485 -16.35 -0.77 11.64
N ASP A 486 -15.26 -1.32 12.17
CA ASP A 486 -15.13 -2.77 12.46
C ASP A 486 -16.11 -3.27 13.52
N ARG A 487 -16.60 -2.38 14.40
CA ARG A 487 -17.44 -2.71 15.55
C ARG A 487 -18.83 -2.12 15.48
N ASP A 488 -19.02 -1.12 14.65
CA ASP A 488 -20.30 -0.42 14.53
C ASP A 488 -20.54 0.15 13.14
N ILE A 489 -21.82 0.39 12.84
CA ILE A 489 -22.26 1.19 11.71
C ILE A 489 -23.15 2.27 12.31
N SER A 490 -22.84 3.53 12.05
CA SER A 490 -23.59 4.63 12.66
C SER A 490 -24.01 5.69 11.64
N LEU A 491 -25.18 6.26 11.89
CA LEU A 491 -25.65 7.47 11.29
C LEU A 491 -25.32 8.61 12.25
N LYS A 492 -24.44 9.51 11.81
CA LYS A 492 -23.90 10.57 12.67
C LYS A 492 -24.79 11.78 12.74
N ARG A 493 -24.49 12.56 13.77
CA ARG A 493 -25.16 13.76 14.19
C ARG A 493 -25.65 14.64 13.06
N ILE A 494 -26.94 15.00 13.11
CA ILE A 494 -27.53 16.07 12.33
C ILE A 494 -27.70 17.25 13.28
N MET A 495 -26.95 18.33 13.03
CA MET A 495 -26.87 19.50 13.93
C MET A 495 -28.19 20.28 14.06
N GLU A 496 -29.01 20.20 13.02
CA GLU A 496 -30.26 20.95 12.94
C GLU A 496 -31.46 20.11 13.40
N VAL A 497 -32.47 20.79 13.96
CA VAL A 497 -33.74 20.16 14.28
C VAL A 497 -34.56 20.02 13.00
N HIS A 498 -34.96 18.78 12.70
CA HIS A 498 -35.78 18.50 11.52
C HIS A 498 -37.10 17.81 11.90
N PRO A 499 -38.22 18.20 11.32
CA PRO A 499 -39.48 17.48 11.53
C PRO A 499 -39.44 16.11 10.84
N LEU A 500 -39.73 15.03 11.59
CA LEU A 500 -40.01 13.71 11.07
C LEU A 500 -41.56 13.57 11.00
N PRO A 501 -42.19 13.69 9.83
CA PRO A 501 -43.64 13.63 9.70
C PRO A 501 -44.22 12.26 10.11
N PRO A 502 -45.54 12.18 10.40
CA PRO A 502 -46.20 10.90 10.69
C PRO A 502 -45.95 9.87 9.60
N LYS A 503 -45.72 8.61 9.99
CA LYS A 503 -45.46 7.48 9.11
C LYS A 503 -44.17 7.60 8.26
N LYS A 504 -43.34 8.63 8.48
CA LYS A 504 -42.02 8.75 7.87
C LYS A 504 -40.97 8.13 8.78
N PHE A 505 -39.81 7.76 8.18
CA PHE A 505 -38.74 7.04 8.89
C PHE A 505 -37.35 7.58 8.58
N LEU A 506 -36.42 7.27 9.49
CA LEU A 506 -34.99 7.48 9.39
C LEU A 506 -34.27 6.21 9.80
N GLY A 507 -33.23 5.83 9.09
CA GLY A 507 -32.48 4.60 9.39
C GLY A 507 -31.29 4.35 8.49
N LEU A 508 -30.85 3.10 8.50
CA LEU A 508 -29.70 2.60 7.75
C LEU A 508 -30.09 1.45 6.84
N GLN A 509 -29.63 1.50 5.61
CA GLN A 509 -29.65 0.39 4.68
C GLN A 509 -28.26 -0.25 4.62
N ILE A 510 -28.20 -1.57 4.74
CA ILE A 510 -26.99 -2.38 4.75
C ILE A 510 -27.09 -3.45 3.67
N PRO A 511 -26.82 -3.11 2.40
CA PRO A 511 -27.09 -4.00 1.27
C PRO A 511 -26.39 -5.35 1.34
N ALA A 512 -25.15 -5.40 1.87
CA ALA A 512 -24.40 -6.62 2.11
C ALA A 512 -24.92 -7.42 3.32
N GLY A 513 -25.72 -6.80 4.19
CA GLY A 513 -26.09 -7.34 5.49
C GLY A 513 -24.98 -7.18 6.53
N ALA A 514 -25.35 -7.07 7.81
CA ALA A 514 -24.41 -7.09 8.93
C ALA A 514 -24.98 -7.92 10.06
N SER A 515 -24.13 -8.66 10.76
CA SER A 515 -24.49 -9.35 12.00
C SER A 515 -24.49 -8.31 13.11
N VAL A 516 -25.67 -8.02 13.65
CA VAL A 516 -25.88 -6.94 14.63
C VAL A 516 -26.31 -7.56 15.96
N GLU A 517 -25.65 -7.15 17.03
CA GLU A 517 -26.00 -7.55 18.40
C GLU A 517 -27.08 -6.64 18.96
N SER A 518 -26.88 -5.34 18.85
CA SER A 518 -27.81 -4.35 19.36
C SER A 518 -27.83 -3.09 18.50
N ALA A 519 -28.86 -2.28 18.64
CA ALA A 519 -28.93 -0.93 18.10
C ALA A 519 -29.13 0.08 19.24
N SER A 520 -28.62 1.29 19.04
CA SER A 520 -28.91 2.43 19.91
C SER A 520 -29.27 3.66 19.09
N VAL A 521 -30.34 4.35 19.49
CA VAL A 521 -30.83 5.57 18.87
C VAL A 521 -30.78 6.68 19.92
N ASN A 522 -29.89 7.63 19.72
CA ASN A 522 -29.72 8.77 20.62
C ASN A 522 -30.27 10.03 19.94
N LEU A 523 -31.39 10.51 20.48
CA LEU A 523 -32.05 11.74 20.05
C LEU A 523 -32.02 12.74 21.19
N LYS A 524 -31.95 14.04 20.89
CA LYS A 524 -32.11 15.11 21.89
C LYS A 524 -33.49 15.24 22.47
N THR A 525 -34.47 14.50 21.96
CA THR A 525 -35.88 14.52 22.44
C THR A 525 -36.04 13.58 23.64
N PRO A 526 -36.63 14.05 24.75
CA PRO A 526 -36.68 13.29 26.00
C PRO A 526 -37.70 12.13 26.03
N ASP A 527 -38.62 12.04 25.07
CA ASP A 527 -39.64 10.98 25.04
C ASP A 527 -39.73 10.34 23.66
N MET A 528 -39.43 9.05 23.58
CA MET A 528 -39.43 8.24 22.34
C MET A 528 -40.70 7.38 22.18
N LYS A 529 -41.78 7.60 22.96
CA LYS A 529 -43.04 6.84 22.86
C LYS A 529 -43.72 6.93 21.49
N TRP A 530 -43.37 7.94 20.71
CA TRP A 530 -43.83 8.13 19.33
C TRP A 530 -43.12 7.25 18.33
N ALA A 531 -41.94 6.71 18.68
CA ALA A 531 -41.03 6.00 17.78
C ALA A 531 -41.22 4.48 17.84
N LYS A 532 -41.18 3.84 16.67
CA LYS A 532 -41.10 2.38 16.53
C LYS A 532 -39.89 2.00 15.70
N LEU A 533 -39.17 0.97 16.14
CA LEU A 533 -37.98 0.47 15.47
C LEU A 533 -38.34 -0.78 14.66
N PHE A 534 -37.85 -0.82 13.41
CA PHE A 534 -38.06 -1.96 12.52
C PHE A 534 -36.71 -2.42 11.96
N ILE A 535 -36.56 -3.72 11.80
CA ILE A 535 -35.42 -4.34 11.11
C ILE A 535 -35.88 -5.09 9.88
N SER A 536 -34.96 -5.26 8.91
CA SER A 536 -35.18 -6.08 7.73
C SER A 536 -34.01 -7.03 7.49
N MET A 537 -34.28 -8.32 7.37
CA MET A 537 -33.30 -9.35 7.07
C MET A 537 -33.07 -9.56 5.57
N ASP A 538 -34.05 -9.20 4.74
CA ASP A 538 -34.05 -9.40 3.28
C ASP A 538 -33.93 -8.08 2.50
N GLY A 539 -34.04 -6.94 3.18
CA GLY A 539 -34.09 -5.59 2.59
C GLY A 539 -35.47 -5.20 2.04
N LYS A 540 -36.51 -6.03 2.23
CA LYS A 540 -37.86 -5.84 1.70
C LYS A 540 -38.92 -5.90 2.79
N SER A 541 -38.91 -6.95 3.59
CA SER A 541 -39.87 -7.20 4.67
C SER A 541 -39.34 -6.59 5.98
N TRP A 542 -40.24 -5.97 6.76
CA TRP A 542 -39.87 -5.22 7.98
C TRP A 542 -40.57 -5.80 9.19
N THR A 543 -39.79 -6.10 10.22
CA THR A 543 -40.27 -6.63 11.50
C THR A 543 -40.03 -5.62 12.59
N GLU A 544 -41.04 -5.33 13.41
CA GLU A 544 -40.93 -4.44 14.57
C GLU A 544 -40.07 -5.11 15.65
N VAL A 545 -39.17 -4.38 16.26
CA VAL A 545 -38.36 -4.78 17.42
C VAL A 545 -38.60 -3.80 18.58
N SER A 546 -38.55 -4.33 19.79
CA SER A 546 -38.80 -3.52 20.99
C SER A 546 -37.69 -2.50 21.19
N LEU A 547 -38.06 -1.23 21.19
CA LEU A 547 -37.18 -0.12 21.58
C LEU A 547 -37.36 0.15 23.06
N LYS A 548 -36.26 0.13 23.82
CA LYS A 548 -36.25 0.42 25.25
C LYS A 548 -36.34 1.93 25.50
N GLU A 549 -36.68 2.31 26.73
CA GLU A 549 -36.80 3.75 27.09
C GLU A 549 -35.47 4.52 26.95
N ASP A 550 -34.33 3.83 27.06
CA ASP A 550 -32.99 4.40 26.85
C ASP A 550 -32.59 4.51 25.38
N GLY A 551 -33.48 4.18 24.44
CA GLY A 551 -33.21 4.19 23.00
C GLY A 551 -32.45 2.98 22.50
N SER A 552 -32.19 1.96 23.32
CA SER A 552 -31.53 0.74 22.90
C SER A 552 -32.51 -0.36 22.44
N ALA A 553 -32.01 -1.27 21.62
CA ALA A 553 -32.75 -2.46 21.18
C ALA A 553 -31.79 -3.64 20.95
N ASP A 554 -32.22 -4.84 21.38
CA ASP A 554 -31.50 -6.09 21.12
C ASP A 554 -31.93 -6.64 19.76
N ILE A 555 -30.95 -6.91 18.87
CA ILE A 555 -31.21 -7.30 17.48
C ILE A 555 -30.94 -8.79 17.27
N GLY A 556 -29.75 -9.24 17.58
CA GLY A 556 -29.35 -10.66 17.60
C GLY A 556 -29.42 -11.36 16.24
N GLY A 557 -28.99 -10.75 15.13
CA GLY A 557 -29.04 -11.41 13.82
C GLY A 557 -28.42 -10.61 12.67
N VAL A 558 -28.42 -11.23 11.48
CA VAL A 558 -27.96 -10.55 10.25
C VAL A 558 -29.11 -9.72 9.69
N ILE A 559 -28.90 -8.41 9.57
CA ILE A 559 -29.90 -7.49 9.02
C ILE A 559 -29.37 -6.77 7.77
N LYS A 560 -30.28 -6.43 6.86
CA LYS A 560 -30.01 -5.62 5.66
C LYS A 560 -30.58 -4.21 5.77
N GLY A 561 -31.30 -3.91 6.84
CA GLY A 561 -31.77 -2.57 7.10
C GLY A 561 -32.37 -2.42 8.50
N ILE A 562 -32.34 -1.21 8.99
CA ILE A 562 -33.00 -0.81 10.24
C ILE A 562 -33.58 0.60 10.04
N ARG A 563 -34.76 0.87 10.60
CA ARG A 563 -35.40 2.16 10.53
C ARG A 563 -36.20 2.51 11.78
N LEU A 564 -36.13 3.77 12.18
CA LEU A 564 -36.94 4.38 13.21
C LEU A 564 -38.13 5.09 12.53
N LEU A 565 -39.33 4.68 12.83
CA LEU A 565 -40.58 5.19 12.24
C LEU A 565 -41.30 6.14 13.23
N ASN A 566 -41.75 7.26 12.75
CA ASN A 566 -42.74 8.05 13.53
C ASN A 566 -44.13 7.39 13.45
N ALA A 567 -44.52 6.73 14.53
CA ALA A 567 -45.81 6.04 14.65
C ALA A 567 -46.93 6.93 15.19
N SER A 568 -46.62 8.16 15.57
CA SER A 568 -47.64 9.12 16.05
C SER A 568 -48.43 9.78 14.90
N SER A 569 -49.47 10.49 15.24
CA SER A 569 -50.33 11.25 14.30
C SER A 569 -49.81 12.66 13.99
N SER A 570 -48.74 13.12 14.65
CA SER A 570 -48.19 14.45 14.50
C SER A 570 -46.70 14.42 14.09
N PRO A 571 -46.18 15.45 13.40
CA PRO A 571 -44.74 15.57 13.16
C PRO A 571 -43.97 15.64 14.51
N GLN A 572 -42.84 14.97 14.56
CA GLN A 572 -41.91 14.99 15.71
C GLN A 572 -40.66 15.77 15.32
N GLU A 573 -40.24 16.70 16.16
CA GLU A 573 -38.98 17.40 15.97
C GLU A 573 -37.83 16.47 16.40
N VAL A 574 -36.97 16.14 15.49
CA VAL A 574 -35.84 15.19 15.69
C VAL A 574 -34.51 15.91 15.52
N THR A 575 -33.70 15.88 16.56
CA THR A 575 -32.25 16.16 16.47
C THR A 575 -31.55 14.85 16.72
N LEU A 576 -30.93 14.29 15.69
CA LEU A 576 -30.23 13.04 15.78
C LEU A 576 -28.82 13.30 16.34
N GLU A 577 -28.51 12.75 17.51
CA GLU A 577 -27.14 12.70 18.02
C GLU A 577 -26.39 11.54 17.38
N GLU A 578 -26.95 10.34 17.43
CA GLU A 578 -26.38 9.15 16.79
C GLU A 578 -27.45 8.04 16.66
N PHE A 579 -27.42 7.33 15.55
CA PHE A 579 -28.11 6.05 15.38
C PHE A 579 -27.05 4.98 15.08
N ARG A 580 -26.74 4.16 16.06
CA ARG A 580 -25.65 3.19 16.02
C ARG A 580 -26.17 1.76 16.01
N LEU A 581 -25.53 0.93 15.19
CA LEU A 581 -25.63 -0.52 15.19
C LEU A 581 -24.33 -1.10 15.76
N ASN A 582 -24.42 -1.77 16.90
CA ASN A 582 -23.30 -2.52 17.44
C ASN A 582 -23.24 -3.87 16.73
N LEU A 583 -22.16 -4.13 16.05
CA LEU A 583 -21.94 -5.38 15.34
C LEU A 583 -21.68 -6.48 16.37
N ALA A 584 -22.29 -7.65 16.17
CA ALA A 584 -22.08 -8.77 17.05
C ALA A 584 -20.59 -9.10 17.07
N ASN A 585 -19.99 -8.97 18.25
CA ASN A 585 -18.63 -9.42 18.51
C ASN A 585 -18.66 -10.95 18.45
N LYS A 586 -18.50 -11.51 17.24
CA LYS A 586 -18.09 -12.91 17.16
C LYS A 586 -16.68 -12.91 17.71
N GLY A 587 -16.50 -13.51 18.89
CA GLY A 587 -15.22 -13.64 19.57
C GLY A 587 -14.18 -14.36 18.73
N GLY A 588 -13.55 -13.61 17.91
CA GLY A 588 -12.54 -13.88 16.91
C GLY A 588 -12.47 -12.65 16.05
N LYS A 589 -11.33 -11.99 15.96
CA LYS A 589 -11.13 -10.91 14.98
C LYS A 589 -11.62 -11.43 13.63
N SER A 590 -12.67 -10.82 13.07
CA SER A 590 -13.02 -11.01 11.67
C SER A 590 -11.76 -10.63 10.88
N ALA A 591 -11.03 -11.65 10.42
CA ALA A 591 -9.93 -11.42 9.53
C ALA A 591 -10.57 -10.93 8.24
N ASP A 592 -10.05 -9.83 7.70
CA ASP A 592 -10.45 -9.34 6.39
C ASP A 592 -10.26 -10.48 5.39
N SER A 593 -11.37 -11.03 4.89
CA SER A 593 -11.35 -12.18 3.99
C SER A 593 -10.91 -11.80 2.56
N GLY A 594 -10.73 -10.49 2.31
CA GLY A 594 -10.35 -9.97 1.00
C GLY A 594 -9.09 -10.62 0.45
N ALA A 595 -8.04 -10.71 1.28
CA ALA A 595 -6.76 -11.30 0.87
C ALA A 595 -6.81 -12.83 0.67
N ALA A 596 -7.78 -13.54 1.26
CA ALA A 596 -7.92 -14.99 1.10
C ALA A 596 -8.91 -15.41 -0.02
N GLY A 597 -9.38 -14.47 -0.82
CA GLY A 597 -10.30 -14.70 -1.92
C GLY A 597 -10.07 -13.78 -3.11
N ASP A 598 -8.93 -13.09 -3.14
CA ASP A 598 -8.58 -12.13 -4.17
C ASP A 598 -7.81 -12.74 -5.36
N PHE A 599 -7.53 -14.03 -5.31
CA PHE A 599 -6.71 -14.78 -6.27
C PHE A 599 -5.31 -14.18 -6.50
N ASN A 600 -4.74 -13.60 -5.45
CA ASN A 600 -3.43 -12.96 -5.49
C ASN A 600 -2.50 -13.59 -4.45
N LEU A 601 -1.59 -14.44 -4.90
CA LEU A 601 -0.63 -15.08 -4.01
C LEU A 601 0.44 -14.12 -3.44
N ALA A 602 0.51 -12.89 -3.91
CA ALA A 602 1.37 -11.86 -3.31
C ALA A 602 0.73 -11.19 -2.07
N THR A 603 -0.56 -11.45 -1.82
CA THR A 603 -1.29 -11.08 -0.61
C THR A 603 -1.58 -12.31 0.23
N PHE A 604 -1.86 -12.12 1.52
CA PHE A 604 -2.23 -13.21 2.41
C PHE A 604 -2.95 -12.68 3.66
N LEU A 605 -3.79 -13.54 4.22
CA LEU A 605 -4.47 -13.33 5.47
C LEU A 605 -3.68 -13.98 6.61
N PRO A 606 -3.03 -13.22 7.50
CA PRO A 606 -2.41 -13.78 8.69
C PRO A 606 -3.49 -14.13 9.72
N VAL A 607 -3.62 -15.42 10.04
CA VAL A 607 -4.58 -15.92 11.01
C VAL A 607 -3.85 -16.32 12.29
N GLU A 608 -4.12 -15.61 13.40
CA GLU A 608 -3.66 -16.02 14.73
C GLU A 608 -4.52 -17.19 15.22
N LEU A 609 -3.86 -18.30 15.54
CA LEU A 609 -4.52 -19.50 15.98
C LEU A 609 -4.70 -19.48 17.50
N SER A 610 -5.85 -19.96 17.94
CA SER A 610 -6.19 -20.22 19.34
C SER A 610 -7.09 -21.46 19.40
N PRO A 611 -7.39 -22.02 20.59
CA PRO A 611 -8.47 -22.98 20.75
C PRO A 611 -9.83 -22.41 20.34
N GLU A 612 -10.00 -21.10 20.45
CA GLU A 612 -11.13 -20.36 19.88
C GLU A 612 -10.96 -20.25 18.37
N ARG A 613 -12.07 -20.35 17.67
CA ARG A 613 -12.10 -20.40 16.22
C ARG A 613 -11.87 -19.02 15.59
N ALA A 614 -10.89 -18.90 14.70
CA ALA A 614 -10.78 -17.78 13.76
C ALA A 614 -11.68 -18.07 12.54
N GLU A 615 -12.50 -17.12 12.12
CA GLU A 615 -13.50 -17.32 11.06
C GLU A 615 -13.12 -16.53 9.81
N ILE A 616 -13.24 -17.21 8.64
CA ILE A 616 -13.18 -16.60 7.31
C ILE A 616 -14.61 -16.65 6.75
N PRO A 617 -15.35 -15.54 6.73
CA PRO A 617 -16.72 -15.50 6.25
C PRO A 617 -16.81 -15.84 4.76
N CYS A 618 -17.88 -16.54 4.35
CA CYS A 618 -18.20 -16.79 2.96
C CYS A 618 -19.71 -17.01 2.82
N ASP A 619 -20.21 -17.05 1.59
CA ASP A 619 -21.57 -17.45 1.26
C ASP A 619 -21.55 -18.26 -0.03
N VAL A 620 -21.30 -19.57 0.08
CA VAL A 620 -21.09 -20.45 -1.05
C VAL A 620 -22.27 -21.42 -1.21
N PRO A 621 -23.15 -21.18 -2.19
CA PRO A 621 -24.39 -21.97 -2.34
C PRO A 621 -24.16 -23.46 -2.63
N ARG A 622 -23.12 -23.80 -3.41
CA ARG A 622 -22.93 -25.16 -3.95
C ARG A 622 -21.46 -25.54 -4.06
N ALA A 623 -20.76 -25.69 -2.93
CA ALA A 623 -19.40 -26.22 -2.96
C ALA A 623 -19.36 -27.69 -2.52
N GLY A 624 -18.72 -28.55 -3.29
CA GLY A 624 -18.46 -29.97 -2.93
C GLY A 624 -17.16 -30.14 -2.15
N SER A 625 -16.20 -29.24 -2.39
CA SER A 625 -14.91 -29.22 -1.69
C SER A 625 -14.36 -27.78 -1.62
N VAL A 626 -13.35 -27.60 -0.76
CA VAL A 626 -12.59 -26.36 -0.63
C VAL A 626 -11.09 -26.66 -0.70
N ILE A 627 -10.34 -25.83 -1.41
CA ILE A 627 -8.88 -25.87 -1.44
C ILE A 627 -8.38 -24.66 -0.67
N VAL A 628 -7.49 -24.91 0.32
CA VAL A 628 -6.86 -23.86 1.12
C VAL A 628 -5.36 -23.84 0.78
N LEU A 629 -4.88 -22.71 0.28
CA LEU A 629 -3.47 -22.42 0.05
C LEU A 629 -2.91 -21.71 1.28
N SER A 630 -1.89 -22.29 1.92
CA SER A 630 -1.33 -21.80 3.19
C SER A 630 0.19 -21.89 3.20
N ASP A 631 0.82 -21.33 4.22
CA ASP A 631 2.28 -21.40 4.45
C ASP A 631 2.78 -22.74 4.98
N GLY A 632 1.92 -23.75 5.02
CA GLY A 632 2.27 -25.12 5.44
C GLY A 632 2.40 -25.29 6.96
N LYS A 633 1.83 -24.39 7.75
CA LYS A 633 1.69 -24.57 9.21
C LYS A 633 0.42 -25.34 9.54
N GLU A 634 0.42 -26.01 10.70
CA GLU A 634 -0.69 -26.85 11.13
C GLU A 634 -1.84 -26.02 11.72
N ALA A 635 -3.06 -26.33 11.29
CA ALA A 635 -4.30 -25.82 11.90
C ALA A 635 -5.45 -26.78 11.63
N SER A 636 -6.41 -26.86 12.53
CA SER A 636 -7.65 -27.59 12.29
C SER A 636 -8.62 -26.71 11.49
N VAL A 637 -9.28 -27.31 10.50
CA VAL A 637 -10.18 -26.64 9.58
C VAL A 637 -11.62 -27.12 9.82
N LEU A 638 -12.53 -26.16 10.02
CA LEU A 638 -13.94 -26.36 10.19
C LEU A 638 -14.72 -25.61 9.12
N ALA A 639 -15.91 -26.05 8.79
CA ALA A 639 -16.83 -25.31 7.93
C ALA A 639 -18.19 -25.12 8.61
N CYS A 640 -18.75 -23.92 8.50
CA CYS A 640 -20.07 -23.58 9.02
C CYS A 640 -21.13 -23.76 7.95
N GLY A 641 -22.15 -24.58 8.23
CA GLY A 641 -23.30 -24.76 7.34
C GLY A 641 -24.38 -23.70 7.49
N ALA A 642 -25.42 -23.81 6.65
CA ALA A 642 -26.60 -22.94 6.68
C ALA A 642 -27.35 -22.95 8.02
N ASP A 643 -27.24 -24.02 8.76
CA ASP A 643 -27.85 -24.20 10.09
C ASP A 643 -27.00 -23.65 11.25
N GLY A 644 -25.91 -22.95 10.93
CA GLY A 644 -24.98 -22.39 11.93
C GLY A 644 -24.08 -23.43 12.60
N ARG A 645 -24.17 -24.71 12.23
CA ARG A 645 -23.33 -25.76 12.82
C ARG A 645 -21.96 -25.79 12.18
N TRP A 646 -20.94 -25.94 13.00
CA TRP A 646 -19.56 -26.09 12.61
C TRP A 646 -19.17 -27.57 12.52
N VAL A 647 -18.70 -27.96 11.37
CA VAL A 647 -18.31 -29.35 11.05
C VAL A 647 -16.80 -29.38 10.80
N PRO A 648 -16.03 -30.19 11.53
CA PRO A 648 -14.63 -30.43 11.18
C PRO A 648 -14.51 -31.05 9.79
N VAL A 649 -13.67 -30.45 8.95
CA VAL A 649 -13.45 -30.91 7.57
C VAL A 649 -12.04 -31.45 7.34
N GLY A 650 -11.11 -31.18 8.24
CA GLY A 650 -9.74 -31.71 8.21
C GLY A 650 -8.73 -30.83 8.90
N ASN A 651 -7.45 -31.06 8.58
CA ASN A 651 -6.34 -30.29 9.12
C ASN A 651 -5.42 -29.81 7.99
N LEU A 652 -4.90 -28.56 8.11
CA LEU A 652 -3.73 -28.13 7.36
C LEU A 652 -2.52 -28.94 7.84
N ALA A 653 -1.87 -29.64 6.94
CA ALA A 653 -0.74 -30.49 7.29
C ALA A 653 0.58 -29.73 7.27
N LYS A 654 1.48 -30.03 8.22
CA LYS A 654 2.83 -29.45 8.28
C LYS A 654 3.59 -29.63 6.97
N GLY A 655 4.14 -28.53 6.43
CA GLY A 655 4.86 -28.50 5.17
C GLY A 655 4.00 -28.60 3.92
N ARG A 656 2.71 -28.85 4.02
CA ARG A 656 1.80 -28.96 2.88
C ARG A 656 1.11 -27.62 2.61
N LYS A 657 1.43 -26.99 1.50
CA LYS A 657 0.95 -25.64 1.15
C LYS A 657 -0.40 -25.65 0.41
N VAL A 658 -0.77 -26.77 -0.19
CA VAL A 658 -2.05 -26.95 -0.90
C VAL A 658 -2.85 -28.04 -0.21
N ASN A 659 -3.98 -27.71 0.40
CA ASN A 659 -4.82 -28.64 1.14
C ASN A 659 -6.23 -28.64 0.56
N THR A 660 -6.82 -29.82 0.32
CA THR A 660 -8.18 -29.98 -0.23
C THR A 660 -9.04 -30.71 0.80
N PHE A 661 -10.22 -30.14 1.09
CA PHE A 661 -11.15 -30.69 2.05
C PHE A 661 -12.52 -30.94 1.40
N SER A 662 -13.15 -32.08 1.72
CA SER A 662 -14.51 -32.41 1.29
C SER A 662 -15.54 -31.68 2.14
N LEU A 663 -16.53 -31.09 1.52
CA LEU A 663 -17.65 -30.40 2.18
C LEU A 663 -18.97 -31.18 2.11
N LYS A 664 -18.90 -32.48 1.82
CA LYS A 664 -20.12 -33.34 1.69
C LYS A 664 -20.96 -33.40 2.99
N SER A 665 -20.30 -33.32 4.15
CA SER A 665 -20.95 -33.33 5.47
C SER A 665 -21.50 -31.97 5.93
N VAL A 666 -21.22 -30.89 5.19
CA VAL A 666 -21.61 -29.52 5.55
C VAL A 666 -22.93 -29.15 4.87
N LYS A 667 -23.90 -28.67 5.64
CA LYS A 667 -25.19 -28.23 5.12
C LYS A 667 -25.06 -26.95 4.30
N LYS A 668 -25.58 -26.96 3.07
CA LYS A 668 -25.46 -25.84 2.14
C LYS A 668 -26.50 -24.75 2.40
N PRO A 669 -26.19 -23.47 2.12
CA PRO A 669 -24.89 -22.91 1.73
C PRO A 669 -23.84 -22.97 2.84
N VAL A 670 -22.56 -22.99 2.48
CA VAL A 670 -21.46 -22.84 3.45
C VAL A 670 -21.33 -21.35 3.77
N LYS A 671 -21.31 -21.01 5.06
CA LYS A 671 -21.35 -19.60 5.54
C LYS A 671 -19.98 -19.08 6.02
N ALA A 672 -19.12 -19.99 6.48
CA ALA A 672 -17.77 -19.60 6.89
C ALA A 672 -16.84 -20.81 6.90
N LEU A 673 -15.52 -20.54 6.79
CA LEU A 673 -14.45 -21.47 7.11
C LEU A 673 -13.84 -21.06 8.46
N GLY A 674 -13.58 -22.00 9.33
CA GLY A 674 -13.00 -21.76 10.66
C GLY A 674 -11.62 -22.41 10.77
N LEU A 675 -10.70 -21.75 11.46
CA LEU A 675 -9.36 -22.24 11.76
C LEU A 675 -9.14 -22.23 13.28
N THR A 676 -8.65 -23.36 13.83
CA THR A 676 -8.25 -23.45 15.23
C THR A 676 -6.87 -24.08 15.36
N GLY A 677 -6.17 -23.78 16.44
CA GLY A 677 -4.84 -24.33 16.68
C GLY A 677 -4.26 -23.93 18.03
N LYS A 678 -2.96 -24.12 18.20
CA LYS A 678 -2.25 -23.80 19.45
C LYS A 678 -2.25 -22.28 19.66
N LYS A 679 -2.62 -21.83 20.87
CA LYS A 679 -2.59 -20.41 21.26
C LYS A 679 -1.20 -19.81 21.04
N GLY A 680 -1.15 -18.66 20.37
CA GLY A 680 0.09 -17.95 20.05
C GLY A 680 0.82 -18.45 18.80
N SER A 681 0.28 -19.44 18.08
CA SER A 681 0.73 -19.79 16.72
C SER A 681 -0.07 -19.02 15.66
N SER A 682 0.43 -18.95 14.44
CA SER A 682 -0.25 -18.28 13.32
C SER A 682 -0.04 -19.07 12.03
N VAL A 683 -1.00 -18.96 11.12
CA VAL A 683 -0.93 -19.49 9.75
C VAL A 683 -1.25 -18.38 8.76
N ASN A 684 -0.53 -18.32 7.64
CA ASN A 684 -0.87 -17.41 6.56
C ASN A 684 -1.72 -18.15 5.52
N ILE A 685 -2.90 -17.63 5.23
CA ILE A 685 -3.81 -18.14 4.20
C ILE A 685 -3.66 -17.23 2.97
N PHE A 686 -3.20 -17.81 1.87
CA PHE A 686 -3.00 -17.09 0.60
C PHE A 686 -4.28 -17.10 -0.25
N GLU A 687 -5.02 -18.21 -0.24
CA GLU A 687 -6.22 -18.33 -1.06
C GLU A 687 -7.15 -19.43 -0.52
N VAL A 688 -8.46 -19.22 -0.66
CA VAL A 688 -9.52 -20.20 -0.39
C VAL A 688 -10.36 -20.40 -1.64
N ILE A 689 -10.22 -21.54 -2.29
CA ILE A 689 -10.88 -21.85 -3.56
C ILE A 689 -12.01 -22.85 -3.32
N TRP A 690 -13.23 -22.47 -3.64
CA TRP A 690 -14.42 -23.29 -3.51
C TRP A 690 -14.71 -24.06 -4.80
N LYS A 691 -14.91 -25.38 -4.72
CA LYS A 691 -15.22 -26.27 -5.85
C LYS A 691 -16.56 -26.98 -5.70
#